data_6dbe30fd13a5dec90ed5df8afb7322cf
#
_entry.id   6dbe30fd13a5dec90ed5df8afb7322cf
#
_cell.length_a   1.000
_cell.length_b   1.000
_cell.length_c   1.000
_cell.angle_alpha   90.00
_cell.angle_beta   90.00
_cell.angle_gamma   90.00
#
_symmetry.space_group_name_H-M   'P 1'
#
loop_
_entity.id
_entity.type
_entity.pdbx_description
1 polymer ?
#
loop_
_entity_poly.entity_id
_entity_poly.type
_entity_poly.pdbx_seq_one_letter_code
_entity_poly.pdbx_strand_id
1 'polypeptide(L)'
;MLIVGVVLGLLLGLWAGGSIGNLATIRLRWVPLLFVAVVVRVGTEALLNAGIGAVDAFRVPLMLVGFGILIAGLWVNRSYPGLSLAFVGILLNAVVILVNGGFMPIWAPSLQLAGYAPSDVNSAVHVIVGGALDADFLVRAVFLGDIIPVPIPIIRNVASLGDLFLTLGLAFFLFASVVRLPQAIDDEELTAGARQLGRLAGATRLRRSSGFEALTSRSDWLSRSLAAFPAEPPVGPTAPTLPTIPIPRPSPEAVARVRRHPYAQLAVNGSFSALWAGQLVSLFGDRIHQLALAAVVLISTGSALATALVFVAATLPNLLFSPVAGALVDRWDHKEVLVVSDLLRAAAVLLVPIAAATNIVFIYPLVFLITTISVFFRPARVAILPRIVRRDELLTANSALWVGETMADIVGYPLAGLFIVALGTALPLAFWLDAATYIGSAALLSTIIVVHGFGDATEREEAAADGDPGGAATDELPQGILGELKAGWRFLRGEPVLLANTLQASVAQLMIGILIALTPVYALHVFGREPIGWQAVYSFIETGQSLGSLIGGFVIGLIGARFAKGRMIIVGYTVFGLLLVLFALSNNLNLVLGLSVGVGVTNMIFLIPSQTLFQERTPPGLMGRVVGFRFSLVFGAMTLAMAVGGLLAEVVGVTAVIALFGFVTMVAGLAGVLVPAVRDA
;
A
#
# COMPACT_ATOMS: atom_id res chain seq x y z
N MET A 1 -15.96 5.02 16.52
CA MET A 1 -14.78 4.68 15.69
C MET A 1 -13.48 4.69 16.49
N LEU A 2 -13.12 5.77 17.17
CA LEU A 2 -11.83 5.94 17.87
C LEU A 2 -11.53 4.81 18.88
N ILE A 3 -12.53 4.42 19.71
CA ILE A 3 -12.42 3.31 20.67
C ILE A 3 -12.08 1.99 19.98
N VAL A 4 -12.65 1.76 18.79
CA VAL A 4 -12.37 0.55 17.99
C VAL A 4 -10.90 0.51 17.58
N GLY A 5 -10.34 1.63 17.13
CA GLY A 5 -8.93 1.74 16.81
C GLY A 5 -8.01 1.46 18.01
N VAL A 6 -8.34 2.03 19.15
CA VAL A 6 -7.60 1.79 20.41
C VAL A 6 -7.62 0.31 20.78
N VAL A 7 -8.79 -0.31 20.80
CA VAL A 7 -8.95 -1.73 21.16
C VAL A 7 -8.24 -2.62 20.16
N LEU A 8 -8.43 -2.37 18.86
CA LEU A 8 -7.79 -3.15 17.79
C LEU A 8 -6.26 -3.07 17.86
N GLY A 9 -5.71 -1.86 18.01
CA GLY A 9 -4.26 -1.67 18.10
C GLY A 9 -3.65 -2.36 19.31
N LEU A 10 -4.31 -2.29 20.47
CA LEU A 10 -3.87 -2.98 21.69
C LEU A 10 -3.96 -4.50 21.54
N LEU A 11 -5.08 -5.04 21.05
CA LEU A 11 -5.27 -6.47 20.88
C LEU A 11 -4.29 -7.07 19.86
N LEU A 12 -4.09 -6.42 18.73
CA LEU A 12 -3.12 -6.86 17.72
C LEU A 12 -1.69 -6.77 18.26
N GLY A 13 -1.36 -5.70 19.01
CA GLY A 13 -0.05 -5.57 19.64
C GLY A 13 0.24 -6.67 20.67
N LEU A 14 -0.73 -7.00 21.50
CA LEU A 14 -0.62 -8.09 22.47
C LEU A 14 -0.54 -9.46 21.77
N TRP A 15 -1.35 -9.69 20.75
CA TRP A 15 -1.32 -10.91 19.95
C TRP A 15 0.04 -11.11 19.24
N ALA A 16 0.67 -10.03 18.80
CA ALA A 16 2.02 -10.04 18.23
C ALA A 16 3.13 -10.27 19.29
N GLY A 17 2.78 -10.51 20.55
CA GLY A 17 3.73 -10.77 21.62
C GLY A 17 4.28 -9.54 22.32
N GLY A 18 3.67 -8.36 22.09
CA GLY A 18 4.03 -7.13 22.78
C GLY A 18 3.53 -7.07 24.23
N SER A 19 3.88 -6.01 24.94
CA SER A 19 3.48 -5.77 26.34
C SER A 19 2.87 -4.38 26.52
N ILE A 20 1.78 -4.28 27.28
CA ILE A 20 1.18 -2.99 27.68
C ILE A 20 2.19 -2.15 28.46
N GLY A 21 3.11 -2.78 29.20
CA GLY A 21 4.18 -2.08 29.92
C GLY A 21 5.08 -1.22 29.01
N ASN A 22 5.16 -1.54 27.71
CA ASN A 22 5.93 -0.77 26.75
C ASN A 22 5.32 0.63 26.50
N LEU A 23 4.02 0.80 26.73
CA LEU A 23 3.37 2.12 26.63
C LEU A 23 3.95 3.12 27.64
N ALA A 24 4.39 2.68 28.80
CA ALA A 24 4.99 3.52 29.83
C ALA A 24 6.38 4.09 29.42
N THR A 25 7.01 3.51 28.40
CA THR A 25 8.31 3.99 27.89
C THR A 25 8.19 5.07 26.83
N ILE A 26 6.98 5.37 26.35
CA ILE A 26 6.74 6.36 25.30
C ILE A 26 6.90 7.76 25.88
N ARG A 27 7.77 8.57 25.28
CA ARG A 27 7.96 9.96 25.63
C ARG A 27 7.45 10.87 24.52
N LEU A 28 6.16 11.15 24.52
CA LEU A 28 5.58 12.16 23.63
C LEU A 28 6.02 13.55 24.07
N ARG A 29 6.32 14.41 23.10
CA ARG A 29 6.57 15.84 23.34
C ARG A 29 5.25 16.58 23.47
N TRP A 30 5.22 17.60 24.31
CA TRP A 30 4.06 18.48 24.52
C TRP A 30 2.79 17.79 25.05
N VAL A 31 2.94 16.69 25.79
CA VAL A 31 1.81 15.95 26.38
C VAL A 31 0.81 16.83 27.13
N PRO A 32 1.23 17.78 28.00
CA PRO A 32 0.29 18.66 28.68
C PRO A 32 -0.54 19.52 27.70
N LEU A 33 0.08 19.96 26.60
CA LEU A 33 -0.58 20.77 25.58
C LEU A 33 -1.59 19.95 24.77
N LEU A 34 -1.24 18.70 24.44
CA LEU A 34 -2.18 17.76 23.81
C LEU A 34 -3.39 17.50 24.71
N PHE A 35 -3.18 17.36 26.03
CA PHE A 35 -4.26 17.21 26.98
C PHE A 35 -5.16 18.44 27.02
N VAL A 36 -4.58 19.65 27.07
CA VAL A 36 -5.33 20.92 27.01
C VAL A 36 -6.17 20.99 25.71
N ALA A 37 -5.60 20.60 24.58
CA ALA A 37 -6.33 20.60 23.31
C ALA A 37 -7.56 19.66 23.32
N VAL A 38 -7.41 18.48 23.90
CA VAL A 38 -8.53 17.53 24.06
C VAL A 38 -9.58 18.11 25.01
N VAL A 39 -9.18 18.72 26.14
CA VAL A 39 -10.09 19.35 27.08
C VAL A 39 -10.83 20.52 26.44
N VAL A 40 -10.15 21.36 25.68
CA VAL A 40 -10.79 22.47 24.94
C VAL A 40 -11.81 21.92 23.95
N ARG A 41 -11.44 20.92 23.16
CA ARG A 41 -12.32 20.34 22.16
C ARG A 41 -13.56 19.66 22.77
N VAL A 42 -13.35 18.72 23.69
CA VAL A 42 -14.44 17.98 24.36
C VAL A 42 -15.28 18.92 25.22
N GLY A 43 -14.63 19.88 25.90
CA GLY A 43 -15.31 20.91 26.69
C GLY A 43 -16.20 21.80 25.84
N THR A 44 -15.71 22.24 24.65
CA THR A 44 -16.52 23.02 23.71
C THR A 44 -17.76 22.24 23.27
N GLU A 45 -17.60 20.97 22.88
CA GLU A 45 -18.73 20.12 22.49
C GLU A 45 -19.73 19.91 23.63
N ALA A 46 -19.25 19.68 24.84
CA ALA A 46 -20.12 19.51 26.01
C ALA A 46 -20.92 20.78 26.35
N LEU A 47 -20.29 21.97 26.27
CA LEU A 47 -20.95 23.26 26.53
C LEU A 47 -21.96 23.62 25.41
N LEU A 48 -21.66 23.30 24.15
CA LEU A 48 -22.59 23.46 23.02
C LEU A 48 -23.82 22.54 23.21
N ASN A 49 -23.62 21.29 23.62
CA ASN A 49 -24.69 20.35 23.92
C ASN A 49 -25.55 20.80 25.10
N ALA A 50 -24.96 21.55 26.05
CA ALA A 50 -25.69 22.15 27.15
C ALA A 50 -26.47 23.44 26.78
N GLY A 51 -26.40 23.87 25.50
CA GLY A 51 -27.16 25.02 24.99
C GLY A 51 -26.66 26.39 25.47
N ILE A 52 -25.38 26.53 25.86
CA ILE A 52 -24.81 27.76 26.33
C ILE A 52 -24.51 28.70 25.15
N GLY A 53 -25.40 29.66 24.87
CA GLY A 53 -25.31 30.54 23.70
C GLY A 53 -24.02 31.37 23.60
N ALA A 54 -23.39 31.71 24.75
CA ALA A 54 -22.10 32.39 24.75
C ALA A 54 -20.99 31.56 24.06
N VAL A 55 -21.02 30.22 24.19
CA VAL A 55 -20.03 29.32 23.60
C VAL A 55 -20.29 29.18 22.09
N ASP A 56 -21.55 29.26 21.68
CA ASP A 56 -21.91 29.19 20.25
C ASP A 56 -21.33 30.37 19.45
N ALA A 57 -21.31 31.58 20.02
CA ALA A 57 -20.69 32.77 19.43
C ALA A 57 -19.16 32.61 19.23
N PHE A 58 -18.51 31.82 20.08
CA PHE A 58 -17.07 31.54 20.01
C PHE A 58 -16.73 30.15 19.45
N ARG A 59 -17.68 29.46 18.85
CA ARG A 59 -17.53 28.07 18.32
C ARG A 59 -16.30 27.94 17.41
N VAL A 60 -16.21 28.73 16.36
CA VAL A 60 -15.13 28.65 15.38
C VAL A 60 -13.77 28.95 15.98
N PRO A 61 -13.57 30.06 16.75
CA PRO A 61 -12.31 30.30 17.46
C PRO A 61 -11.88 29.17 18.40
N LEU A 62 -12.80 28.62 19.18
CA LEU A 62 -12.49 27.53 20.11
C LEU A 62 -12.08 26.25 19.37
N MET A 63 -12.79 25.90 18.29
CA MET A 63 -12.43 24.76 17.43
C MET A 63 -11.07 24.96 16.77
N LEU A 64 -10.79 26.18 16.26
CA LEU A 64 -9.51 26.51 15.63
C LEU A 64 -8.34 26.37 16.62
N VAL A 65 -8.51 26.82 17.86
CA VAL A 65 -7.50 26.67 18.91
C VAL A 65 -7.29 25.19 19.25
N GLY A 66 -8.37 24.44 19.49
CA GLY A 66 -8.30 23.03 19.84
C GLY A 66 -7.62 22.18 18.73
N PHE A 67 -8.07 22.35 17.50
CA PHE A 67 -7.45 21.65 16.35
C PHE A 67 -6.02 22.11 16.08
N GLY A 68 -5.74 23.42 16.17
CA GLY A 68 -4.40 23.96 15.96
C GLY A 68 -3.38 23.36 16.92
N ILE A 69 -3.71 23.23 18.20
CA ILE A 69 -2.84 22.60 19.20
C ILE A 69 -2.68 21.11 18.94
N LEU A 70 -3.76 20.39 18.59
CA LEU A 70 -3.69 18.97 18.25
C LEU A 70 -2.82 18.71 17.02
N ILE A 71 -3.00 19.48 15.95
CA ILE A 71 -2.23 19.42 14.72
C ILE A 71 -0.74 19.67 15.01
N ALA A 72 -0.42 20.74 15.76
CA ALA A 72 0.95 21.06 16.13
C ALA A 72 1.58 19.96 17.01
N GLY A 73 0.84 19.44 17.97
CA GLY A 73 1.29 18.35 18.85
C GLY A 73 1.55 17.04 18.12
N LEU A 74 0.69 16.66 17.17
CA LEU A 74 0.89 15.48 16.34
C LEU A 74 2.06 15.69 15.36
N TRP A 75 2.21 16.88 14.79
CA TRP A 75 3.34 17.22 13.93
C TRP A 75 4.69 17.08 14.64
N VAL A 76 4.79 17.56 15.88
CA VAL A 76 6.02 17.43 16.68
C VAL A 76 6.33 15.97 17.01
N ASN A 77 5.32 15.12 17.13
CA ASN A 77 5.43 13.69 17.43
C ASN A 77 5.32 12.78 16.20
N ARG A 78 5.37 13.33 14.97
CA ARG A 78 5.17 12.58 13.72
C ARG A 78 6.16 11.43 13.45
N SER A 79 7.29 11.41 14.15
CA SER A 79 8.28 10.31 14.07
C SER A 79 7.77 9.01 14.70
N TYR A 80 6.73 9.06 15.53
CA TYR A 80 6.12 7.83 16.03
C TYR A 80 5.22 7.21 14.97
N PRO A 81 5.32 5.89 14.72
CA PRO A 81 4.49 5.18 13.76
C PRO A 81 2.99 5.43 13.99
N GLY A 82 2.25 5.75 12.95
CA GLY A 82 0.82 6.00 13.01
C GLY A 82 0.41 7.44 13.37
N LEU A 83 1.23 8.22 14.07
CA LEU A 83 0.85 9.59 14.45
C LEU A 83 0.78 10.55 13.25
N SER A 84 1.51 10.30 12.17
CA SER A 84 1.38 11.03 10.91
C SER A 84 0.02 10.79 10.25
N LEU A 85 -0.50 9.57 10.30
CA LEU A 85 -1.83 9.24 9.78
C LEU A 85 -2.92 9.89 10.65
N ALA A 86 -2.76 9.84 11.97
CA ALA A 86 -3.64 10.55 12.91
C ALA A 86 -3.63 12.07 12.68
N PHE A 87 -2.46 12.64 12.35
CA PHE A 87 -2.32 14.06 11.98
C PHE A 87 -3.16 14.41 10.75
N VAL A 88 -3.10 13.59 9.68
CA VAL A 88 -3.93 13.78 8.49
C VAL A 88 -5.41 13.70 8.85
N GLY A 89 -5.80 12.71 9.66
CA GLY A 89 -7.19 12.56 10.11
C GLY A 89 -7.72 13.81 10.83
N ILE A 90 -6.94 14.35 11.78
CA ILE A 90 -7.32 15.56 12.49
C ILE A 90 -7.33 16.79 11.58
N LEU A 91 -6.39 16.88 10.63
CA LEU A 91 -6.34 17.97 9.66
C LEU A 91 -7.58 17.98 8.76
N LEU A 92 -7.99 16.83 8.24
CA LEU A 92 -9.19 16.69 7.39
C LEU A 92 -10.45 17.08 8.17
N ASN A 93 -10.62 16.58 9.41
CA ASN A 93 -11.74 16.95 10.26
C ASN A 93 -11.73 18.45 10.62
N ALA A 94 -10.56 19.02 10.88
CA ALA A 94 -10.44 20.46 11.16
C ALA A 94 -10.88 21.29 9.95
N VAL A 95 -10.40 20.96 8.75
CA VAL A 95 -10.76 21.67 7.52
C VAL A 95 -12.27 21.67 7.30
N VAL A 96 -12.90 20.49 7.35
CA VAL A 96 -14.33 20.37 7.06
C VAL A 96 -15.19 21.07 8.13
N ILE A 97 -14.83 20.95 9.40
CA ILE A 97 -15.56 21.61 10.50
C ILE A 97 -15.43 23.14 10.40
N LEU A 98 -14.23 23.65 10.13
CA LEU A 98 -14.00 25.09 9.99
C LEU A 98 -14.71 25.69 8.78
N VAL A 99 -14.71 25.00 7.63
CA VAL A 99 -15.44 25.43 6.43
C VAL A 99 -16.95 25.48 6.66
N ASN A 100 -17.49 24.62 7.54
CA ASN A 100 -18.91 24.57 7.89
C ASN A 100 -19.26 25.35 9.18
N GLY A 101 -18.48 26.37 9.53
CA GLY A 101 -18.80 27.23 10.66
C GLY A 101 -18.77 26.55 12.03
N GLY A 102 -17.95 25.51 12.18
CA GLY A 102 -17.80 24.73 13.41
C GLY A 102 -18.75 23.53 13.52
N PHE A 103 -19.46 23.16 12.44
CA PHE A 103 -20.32 21.98 12.38
C PHE A 103 -19.67 20.89 11.51
N MET A 104 -19.88 19.62 11.89
CA MET A 104 -19.53 18.48 11.04
C MET A 104 -20.68 18.20 10.08
N PRO A 105 -20.50 18.28 8.76
CA PRO A 105 -21.53 17.95 7.80
C PRO A 105 -21.73 16.43 7.72
N ILE A 106 -22.98 15.99 7.80
CA ILE A 106 -23.39 14.58 7.57
C ILE A 106 -24.16 14.53 6.27
N TRP A 107 -23.77 13.64 5.39
CA TRP A 107 -24.49 13.41 4.15
C TRP A 107 -25.74 12.58 4.39
N ALA A 108 -26.90 13.10 4.02
CA ALA A 108 -28.19 12.48 4.32
C ALA A 108 -28.34 11.01 3.85
N PRO A 109 -27.87 10.61 2.64
CA PRO A 109 -27.92 9.21 2.23
C PRO A 109 -27.07 8.28 3.11
N SER A 110 -25.90 8.71 3.58
CA SER A 110 -25.08 7.91 4.48
C SER A 110 -25.72 7.73 5.86
N LEU A 111 -26.43 8.74 6.33
CA LEU A 111 -27.18 8.68 7.57
C LEU A 111 -28.26 7.59 7.51
N GLN A 112 -29.03 7.56 6.40
CA GLN A 112 -30.06 6.56 6.16
C GLN A 112 -29.47 5.14 6.04
N LEU A 113 -28.37 4.98 5.29
CA LEU A 113 -27.68 3.70 5.13
C LEU A 113 -27.12 3.16 6.45
N ALA A 114 -26.70 4.05 7.37
CA ALA A 114 -26.29 3.67 8.72
C ALA A 114 -27.48 3.31 9.62
N GLY A 115 -28.73 3.53 9.17
CA GLY A 115 -29.95 3.23 9.91
C GLY A 115 -30.31 4.26 10.98
N TYR A 116 -29.93 5.53 10.78
CA TYR A 116 -30.33 6.66 11.62
C TYR A 116 -31.43 7.50 10.98
N ALA A 117 -32.33 8.02 11.80
CA ALA A 117 -33.26 9.07 11.40
C ALA A 117 -32.61 10.46 11.56
N PRO A 118 -33.05 11.48 10.81
CA PRO A 118 -32.57 12.85 10.99
C PRO A 118 -32.72 13.39 12.40
N SER A 119 -33.73 12.91 13.14
CA SER A 119 -33.97 13.24 14.55
C SER A 119 -32.90 12.71 15.51
N ASP A 120 -32.15 11.70 15.12
CA ASP A 120 -31.14 11.06 15.96
C ASP A 120 -29.78 11.81 15.91
N VAL A 121 -29.67 12.78 15.01
CA VAL A 121 -28.46 13.58 14.83
C VAL A 121 -28.40 14.72 15.83
N ASN A 122 -27.26 14.84 16.50
CA ASN A 122 -27.01 15.95 17.40
C ASN A 122 -26.80 17.26 16.62
N SER A 123 -27.82 18.10 16.52
CA SER A 123 -27.79 19.36 15.77
C SER A 123 -26.86 20.43 16.38
N ALA A 124 -26.39 20.24 17.62
CA ALA A 124 -25.42 21.14 18.23
C ALA A 124 -24.02 21.02 17.63
N VAL A 125 -23.69 19.87 17.02
CA VAL A 125 -22.36 19.56 16.51
C VAL A 125 -22.38 19.25 15.03
N HIS A 126 -23.52 18.74 14.50
CA HIS A 126 -23.64 18.26 13.12
C HIS A 126 -24.67 19.07 12.32
N VAL A 127 -24.43 19.18 11.03
CA VAL A 127 -25.39 19.72 10.05
C VAL A 127 -25.66 18.67 8.99
N ILE A 128 -26.95 18.37 8.74
CA ILE A 128 -27.35 17.41 7.72
C ILE A 128 -27.35 18.14 6.37
N VAL A 129 -26.60 17.61 5.42
CA VAL A 129 -26.54 18.10 4.03
C VAL A 129 -27.33 17.17 3.12
N GLY A 130 -28.09 17.76 2.18
CA GLY A 130 -28.97 17.00 1.28
C GLY A 130 -28.26 15.97 0.42
N GLY A 131 -29.04 15.12 -0.29
CA GLY A 131 -28.48 14.02 -1.10
C GLY A 131 -27.90 14.44 -2.45
N ALA A 132 -28.08 15.69 -2.89
CA ALA A 132 -27.55 16.16 -4.16
C ALA A 132 -26.03 16.36 -4.11
N LEU A 133 -25.35 15.92 -5.16
CA LEU A 133 -23.91 16.16 -5.38
C LEU A 133 -23.74 17.41 -6.24
N ASP A 134 -24.05 18.56 -5.65
CA ASP A 134 -24.04 19.86 -6.31
C ASP A 134 -22.81 20.70 -5.90
N ALA A 135 -22.78 21.96 -6.35
CA ALA A 135 -21.70 22.87 -5.99
C ALA A 135 -21.64 23.16 -4.48
N ASP A 136 -22.79 23.17 -3.78
CA ASP A 136 -22.85 23.37 -2.32
C ASP A 136 -22.16 22.21 -1.59
N PHE A 137 -22.38 20.96 -2.05
CA PHE A 137 -21.69 19.78 -1.53
C PHE A 137 -20.16 19.90 -1.63
N LEU A 138 -19.63 20.42 -2.75
CA LEU A 138 -18.20 20.61 -2.96
C LEU A 138 -17.65 21.78 -2.12
N VAL A 139 -18.34 22.93 -2.13
CA VAL A 139 -17.90 24.13 -1.39
C VAL A 139 -17.86 23.89 0.11
N ARG A 140 -18.81 23.16 0.63
CA ARG A 140 -18.84 22.73 2.04
C ARG A 140 -17.89 21.58 2.37
N ALA A 141 -17.15 21.07 1.37
CA ALA A 141 -16.25 19.93 1.54
C ALA A 141 -16.93 18.72 2.23
N VAL A 142 -18.21 18.47 1.93
CA VAL A 142 -19.02 17.39 2.56
C VAL A 142 -18.39 16.03 2.33
N PHE A 143 -17.68 15.84 1.22
CA PHE A 143 -16.90 14.64 0.90
C PHE A 143 -15.79 14.31 1.92
N LEU A 144 -15.38 15.28 2.76
CA LEU A 144 -14.46 15.05 3.90
C LEU A 144 -15.22 14.85 5.22
N GLY A 145 -16.51 15.15 5.25
CA GLY A 145 -17.38 15.01 6.42
C GLY A 145 -17.84 13.58 6.70
N ASP A 146 -18.93 13.47 7.43
CA ASP A 146 -19.52 12.18 7.79
C ASP A 146 -20.27 11.58 6.60
N ILE A 147 -19.56 10.80 5.78
CA ILE A 147 -20.08 10.21 4.54
C ILE A 147 -20.02 8.69 4.52
N ILE A 148 -19.22 8.05 5.38
CA ILE A 148 -19.00 6.61 5.38
C ILE A 148 -20.01 5.96 6.33
N PRO A 149 -21.06 5.25 5.81
CA PRO A 149 -22.00 4.57 6.67
C PRO A 149 -21.35 3.33 7.30
N VAL A 150 -21.50 3.17 8.61
CA VAL A 150 -21.05 2.00 9.38
C VAL A 150 -22.26 1.32 9.99
N PRO A 151 -22.95 0.41 9.25
CA PRO A 151 -24.22 -0.20 9.67
C PRO A 151 -24.01 -1.39 10.62
N ILE A 152 -22.92 -1.44 11.38
CA ILE A 152 -22.62 -2.55 12.30
C ILE A 152 -23.43 -2.34 13.60
N PRO A 153 -24.28 -3.29 14.03
CA PRO A 153 -25.23 -3.09 15.13
C PRO A 153 -24.61 -2.59 16.45
N ILE A 154 -23.36 -3.02 16.76
CA ILE A 154 -22.66 -2.65 17.99
C ILE A 154 -21.91 -1.31 17.85
N ILE A 155 -21.53 -0.94 16.61
CA ILE A 155 -20.67 0.23 16.32
C ILE A 155 -21.35 1.12 15.28
N ARG A 156 -22.69 1.14 15.29
CA ARG A 156 -23.44 1.96 14.34
C ARG A 156 -22.96 3.41 14.36
N ASN A 157 -22.55 3.94 13.22
CA ASN A 157 -22.03 5.31 13.09
C ASN A 157 -22.06 5.76 11.62
N VAL A 158 -21.96 7.06 11.40
CA VAL A 158 -21.51 7.64 10.13
C VAL A 158 -20.15 8.26 10.41
N ALA A 159 -19.13 7.88 9.67
CA ALA A 159 -17.76 8.29 9.91
C ALA A 159 -17.27 9.21 8.79
N SER A 160 -16.40 10.15 9.15
CA SER A 160 -15.65 10.94 8.21
C SER A 160 -14.39 10.21 7.72
N LEU A 161 -13.83 10.67 6.61
CA LEU A 161 -12.50 10.26 6.19
C LEU A 161 -11.44 10.56 7.25
N GLY A 162 -11.57 11.71 7.92
CA GLY A 162 -10.70 12.09 9.02
C GLY A 162 -10.77 11.11 10.20
N ASP A 163 -11.97 10.62 10.53
CA ASP A 163 -12.16 9.62 11.59
C ASP A 163 -11.53 8.27 11.23
N LEU A 164 -11.60 7.88 9.96
CA LEU A 164 -10.96 6.66 9.48
C LEU A 164 -9.44 6.75 9.64
N PHE A 165 -8.83 7.84 9.17
CA PHE A 165 -7.38 8.05 9.32
C PHE A 165 -6.94 8.18 10.77
N LEU A 166 -7.70 8.88 11.59
CA LEU A 166 -7.42 9.01 13.02
C LEU A 166 -7.49 7.65 13.72
N THR A 167 -8.52 6.86 13.43
CA THR A 167 -8.73 5.51 13.99
C THR A 167 -7.60 4.56 13.61
N LEU A 168 -7.25 4.50 12.32
CA LEU A 168 -6.15 3.67 11.81
C LEU A 168 -4.79 4.14 12.34
N GLY A 169 -4.57 5.46 12.35
CA GLY A 169 -3.33 6.04 12.87
C GLY A 169 -3.11 5.72 14.34
N LEU A 170 -4.15 5.83 15.15
CA LEU A 170 -4.09 5.52 16.58
C LEU A 170 -3.95 4.00 16.82
N ALA A 171 -4.66 3.17 16.06
CA ALA A 171 -4.51 1.71 16.11
C ALA A 171 -3.07 1.30 15.81
N PHE A 172 -2.49 1.85 14.76
CA PHE A 172 -1.12 1.57 14.37
C PHE A 172 -0.09 2.10 15.37
N PHE A 173 -0.30 3.30 15.91
CA PHE A 173 0.53 3.85 16.98
C PHE A 173 0.54 2.95 18.21
N LEU A 174 -0.63 2.51 18.66
CA LEU A 174 -0.73 1.63 19.83
C LEU A 174 -0.15 0.24 19.56
N PHE A 175 -0.42 -0.34 18.39
CA PHE A 175 0.21 -1.58 17.95
C PHE A 175 1.73 -1.50 18.01
N ALA A 176 2.31 -0.52 17.32
CA ALA A 176 3.76 -0.34 17.26
C ALA A 176 4.36 -0.04 18.65
N SER A 177 3.63 0.69 19.48
CA SER A 177 4.05 1.04 20.83
C SER A 177 4.03 -0.15 21.79
N VAL A 178 3.04 -1.03 21.67
CA VAL A 178 2.92 -2.26 22.48
C VAL A 178 3.98 -3.28 22.08
N VAL A 179 4.28 -3.41 20.77
CA VAL A 179 5.31 -4.31 20.24
C VAL A 179 6.73 -3.77 20.50
N ARG A 180 6.89 -2.45 20.66
CA ARG A 180 8.20 -1.81 20.85
C ARG A 180 8.88 -2.31 22.12
N LEU A 181 10.12 -2.86 21.94
CA LEU A 181 10.93 -3.29 23.07
C LEU A 181 11.47 -2.09 23.85
N PRO A 182 11.40 -2.10 25.19
CA PRO A 182 12.01 -1.06 25.99
C PRO A 182 13.54 -1.07 25.82
N GLN A 183 14.14 0.08 25.53
CA GLN A 183 15.54 0.42 25.78
C GLN A 183 16.67 -0.30 25.04
N ALA A 184 16.44 -0.96 23.91
CA ALA A 184 17.58 -1.42 23.09
C ALA A 184 18.22 -0.28 22.24
N ILE A 185 17.58 0.89 22.18
CA ILE A 185 18.05 2.01 21.35
C ILE A 185 19.14 2.80 22.08
N ASP A 186 19.03 3.00 23.39
CA ASP A 186 20.00 3.79 24.15
C ASP A 186 21.36 3.08 24.27
N ASP A 187 21.39 1.76 24.36
CA ASP A 187 22.63 1.00 24.44
C ASP A 187 23.35 0.87 23.08
N GLU A 188 22.61 0.88 21.98
CA GLU A 188 23.19 0.86 20.64
C GLU A 188 23.68 2.23 20.19
N GLU A 189 23.00 3.32 20.56
CA GLU A 189 23.52 4.70 20.37
C GLU A 189 24.72 4.99 21.28
N LEU A 190 24.71 4.52 22.52
CA LEU A 190 25.84 4.62 23.43
C LEU A 190 27.04 3.79 22.95
N THR A 191 26.81 2.57 22.45
CA THR A 191 27.87 1.72 21.88
C THR A 191 28.31 2.21 20.52
N ALA A 192 27.46 2.78 19.67
CA ALA A 192 27.87 3.44 18.43
C ALA A 192 28.65 4.73 18.69
N GLY A 193 28.22 5.54 19.64
CA GLY A 193 28.97 6.71 20.12
C GLY A 193 30.33 6.33 20.73
N ALA A 194 30.39 5.28 21.55
CA ALA A 194 31.61 4.76 22.12
C ALA A 194 32.57 4.15 21.06
N ARG A 195 32.02 3.46 20.04
CA ARG A 195 32.79 2.97 18.88
C ARG A 195 33.32 4.11 18.02
N GLN A 196 32.55 5.18 17.84
CA GLN A 196 32.94 6.35 17.09
C GLN A 196 34.04 7.15 17.82
N LEU A 197 33.89 7.30 19.14
CA LEU A 197 34.93 7.85 20.02
C LEU A 197 36.20 6.97 20.04
N GLY A 198 36.03 5.64 20.05
CA GLY A 198 37.12 4.67 19.97
C GLY A 198 37.87 4.73 18.61
N ARG A 199 37.17 4.94 17.50
CA ARG A 199 37.74 5.15 16.16
C ARG A 199 38.45 6.50 16.05
N LEU A 200 37.91 7.56 16.63
CA LEU A 200 38.55 8.86 16.70
C LEU A 200 39.81 8.81 17.59
N ALA A 201 39.79 8.10 18.70
CA ALA A 201 40.92 7.87 19.56
C ALA A 201 41.98 6.95 18.91
N GLY A 202 41.55 6.00 18.05
CA GLY A 202 42.46 5.15 17.23
C GLY A 202 43.15 5.93 16.09
N ALA A 203 42.40 6.83 15.44
CA ALA A 203 42.94 7.68 14.37
C ALA A 203 43.96 8.72 14.88
N THR A 204 43.82 9.16 16.14
CA THR A 204 44.80 10.06 16.78
C THR A 204 46.08 9.35 17.22
N ARG A 205 46.11 8.01 17.30
CA ARG A 205 47.36 7.26 17.59
C ARG A 205 48.36 7.22 16.43
N LEU A 206 47.99 7.61 15.24
CA LEU A 206 48.89 7.65 14.06
C LEU A 206 49.58 9.00 13.82
N ARG A 207 49.34 10.00 14.67
CA ARG A 207 50.08 11.27 14.64
C ARG A 207 50.71 11.57 16.01
N ARG A 208 51.72 10.79 16.38
CA ARG A 208 52.67 11.19 17.42
C ARG A 208 53.53 12.32 16.88
N SER A 209 53.12 13.55 17.13
CA SER A 209 54.06 14.68 17.20
C SER A 209 54.13 15.15 18.64
N SER A 210 55.29 15.48 19.06
CA SER A 210 55.83 15.75 20.40
C SER A 210 55.18 16.92 21.17
N GLY A 211 53.95 17.29 20.89
CA GLY A 211 53.19 18.36 21.57
C GLY A 211 52.04 17.88 22.47
N PHE A 212 51.77 16.57 22.57
CA PHE A 212 50.59 16.07 23.26
C PHE A 212 50.86 15.60 24.71
N GLU A 213 52.13 15.47 25.13
CA GLU A 213 52.49 15.13 26.52
C GLU A 213 52.19 16.27 27.52
N ALA A 214 52.06 17.50 27.02
CA ALA A 214 51.77 18.67 27.88
C ALA A 214 50.25 18.79 28.26
N LEU A 215 49.34 18.06 27.61
CA LEU A 215 47.89 18.12 27.86
C LEU A 215 47.36 16.98 28.76
N THR A 216 48.11 15.88 28.89
CA THR A 216 47.70 14.75 29.75
C THR A 216 48.01 14.99 31.22
N SER A 217 48.89 15.94 31.57
CA SER A 217 49.16 16.35 32.96
C SER A 217 48.02 17.19 33.57
N ARG A 218 47.07 17.66 32.77
CA ARG A 218 45.91 18.43 33.24
C ARG A 218 44.69 17.61 33.63
N SER A 219 44.66 16.31 33.33
CA SER A 219 43.54 15.43 33.71
C SER A 219 43.58 15.00 35.19
N ASP A 220 44.72 15.11 35.84
CA ASP A 220 44.88 14.77 37.25
C ASP A 220 44.17 15.74 38.23
N TRP A 221 43.94 16.98 37.82
CA TRP A 221 43.17 17.91 38.67
C TRP A 221 41.63 17.60 38.64
N LEU A 222 41.10 17.11 37.53
CA LEU A 222 39.68 16.74 37.40
C LEU A 222 39.34 15.51 38.26
N SER A 223 40.24 14.52 38.31
CA SER A 223 40.09 13.36 39.17
C SER A 223 40.19 13.71 40.68
N ARG A 224 41.04 14.67 41.04
CA ARG A 224 41.14 15.17 42.40
C ARG A 224 39.97 16.08 42.79
N SER A 225 39.39 16.83 41.84
CA SER A 225 38.24 17.68 42.11
C SER A 225 36.93 16.86 42.27
N LEU A 226 36.79 15.72 41.61
CA LEU A 226 35.64 14.82 41.79
C LEU A 226 35.71 13.99 43.08
N ALA A 227 36.90 13.77 43.63
CA ALA A 227 37.08 13.08 44.93
C ALA A 227 36.79 13.99 46.15
N ALA A 228 36.57 15.27 45.94
CA ALA A 228 36.35 16.25 47.02
C ALA A 228 34.85 16.58 47.28
N PHE A 229 33.90 15.89 46.63
CA PHE A 229 32.50 15.99 46.98
C PHE A 229 32.20 15.15 48.21
N PRO A 230 31.56 15.71 49.25
CA PRO A 230 31.22 14.96 50.47
C PRO A 230 30.20 13.87 50.12
N ALA A 231 30.34 12.71 50.75
CA ALA A 231 29.41 11.58 50.69
C ALA A 231 28.00 12.06 51.05
N GLU A 232 27.01 11.46 50.45
CA GLU A 232 25.58 11.75 50.57
C GLU A 232 25.15 12.04 52.02
N PRO A 233 24.24 13.02 52.21
CA PRO A 233 23.67 13.26 53.54
C PRO A 233 22.87 12.07 54.03
N PRO A 234 22.79 11.79 55.35
CA PRO A 234 22.06 10.66 55.88
C PRO A 234 20.58 10.73 55.53
N VAL A 235 20.06 9.64 54.98
CA VAL A 235 18.66 9.46 54.61
C VAL A 235 17.79 9.60 55.83
N GLY A 236 16.94 10.65 55.87
CA GLY A 236 15.92 10.85 56.91
C GLY A 236 14.82 9.75 56.80
N PRO A 237 13.92 9.65 57.79
CA PRO A 237 12.97 8.55 57.88
C PRO A 237 12.07 8.52 56.62
N THR A 238 12.09 7.34 55.99
CA THR A 238 11.36 7.03 54.76
C THR A 238 9.85 7.26 54.90
N ALA A 239 9.29 8.09 54.02
CA ALA A 239 7.84 8.18 53.84
C ALA A 239 7.31 6.74 53.45
N PRO A 240 6.09 6.39 53.88
CA PRO A 240 5.52 5.08 53.60
C PRO A 240 5.44 4.89 52.08
N THR A 241 6.19 3.92 51.59
CA THR A 241 6.14 3.46 50.18
C THR A 241 4.78 2.85 49.91
N LEU A 242 4.01 3.46 49.03
CA LEU A 242 2.82 2.83 48.46
C LEU A 242 3.24 1.49 47.87
N PRO A 243 2.45 0.43 48.03
CA PRO A 243 2.78 -0.88 47.48
C PRO A 243 2.88 -0.75 45.95
N THR A 244 4.09 -0.84 45.41
CA THR A 244 4.35 -0.98 44.00
C THR A 244 3.76 -2.32 43.56
N ILE A 245 2.66 -2.29 42.83
CA ILE A 245 2.15 -3.47 42.12
C ILE A 245 3.27 -3.90 41.18
N PRO A 246 3.85 -5.09 41.32
CA PRO A 246 4.89 -5.53 40.41
C PRO A 246 4.28 -5.71 39.02
N ILE A 247 4.55 -4.77 38.12
CA ILE A 247 4.23 -4.94 36.71
C ILE A 247 5.06 -6.15 36.23
N PRO A 248 4.44 -7.23 35.75
CA PRO A 248 5.18 -8.40 35.31
C PRO A 248 6.12 -7.98 34.17
N ARG A 249 7.42 -8.02 34.43
CA ARG A 249 8.41 -7.82 33.37
C ARG A 249 8.32 -9.00 32.42
N PRO A 250 8.26 -8.77 31.09
CA PRO A 250 8.28 -9.89 30.16
C PRO A 250 9.55 -10.71 30.41
N SER A 251 9.43 -12.02 30.37
CA SER A 251 10.57 -12.92 30.60
C SER A 251 11.67 -12.62 29.56
N PRO A 252 12.96 -12.72 29.93
CA PRO A 252 14.06 -12.55 28.99
C PRO A 252 13.93 -13.43 27.76
N GLU A 253 13.30 -14.59 27.87
CA GLU A 253 12.98 -15.48 26.76
C GLU A 253 11.89 -14.96 25.84
N ALA A 254 10.85 -14.27 26.36
CA ALA A 254 9.83 -13.64 25.54
C ALA A 254 10.42 -12.46 24.74
N VAL A 255 11.27 -11.67 25.38
CA VAL A 255 12.02 -10.58 24.74
C VAL A 255 12.97 -11.11 23.65
N ALA A 256 13.68 -12.21 23.95
CA ALA A 256 14.57 -12.86 22.98
C ALA A 256 13.80 -13.48 21.79
N ARG A 257 12.57 -13.98 22.04
CA ARG A 257 11.72 -14.57 21.01
C ARG A 257 11.17 -13.52 20.05
N VAL A 258 10.76 -12.36 20.55
CA VAL A 258 10.32 -11.22 19.73
C VAL A 258 11.49 -10.62 18.94
N ARG A 259 12.70 -10.51 19.55
CA ARG A 259 13.93 -10.10 18.84
C ARG A 259 14.32 -11.05 17.69
N ARG A 260 13.89 -12.31 17.73
CA ARG A 260 14.18 -13.30 16.68
C ARG A 260 13.13 -13.32 15.58
N HIS A 261 12.02 -12.61 15.71
CA HIS A 261 10.97 -12.62 14.70
C HIS A 261 11.22 -11.50 13.65
N PRO A 262 11.57 -11.86 12.41
CA PRO A 262 11.99 -10.88 11.39
C PRO A 262 10.94 -9.78 11.13
N TYR A 263 9.67 -10.14 11.10
CA TYR A 263 8.58 -9.18 10.87
C TYR A 263 8.36 -8.19 12.02
N ALA A 264 8.66 -8.59 13.26
CA ALA A 264 8.56 -7.68 14.40
C ALA A 264 9.67 -6.61 14.37
N GLN A 265 10.85 -6.95 13.88
CA GLN A 265 11.95 -6.00 13.68
C GLN A 265 11.58 -4.95 12.62
N LEU A 266 10.97 -5.37 11.52
CA LEU A 266 10.48 -4.47 10.49
C LEU A 266 9.35 -3.54 10.98
N ALA A 267 8.43 -4.05 11.80
CA ALA A 267 7.34 -3.25 12.36
C ALA A 267 7.83 -2.12 13.30
N VAL A 268 8.99 -2.30 13.91
CA VAL A 268 9.64 -1.26 14.75
C VAL A 268 10.40 -0.24 13.90
N ASN A 269 10.78 -0.58 12.66
CA ASN A 269 11.39 0.36 11.74
C ASN A 269 10.35 1.37 11.22
N GLY A 270 10.37 2.61 11.75
CA GLY A 270 9.39 3.64 11.43
C GLY A 270 9.34 4.01 9.94
N SER A 271 10.47 4.00 9.22
CA SER A 271 10.53 4.30 7.79
C SER A 271 9.90 3.18 6.96
N PHE A 272 10.20 1.91 7.28
CA PHE A 272 9.57 0.78 6.62
C PHE A 272 8.08 0.71 6.92
N SER A 273 7.68 0.91 8.17
CA SER A 273 6.28 0.93 8.57
C SER A 273 5.48 2.05 7.90
N ALA A 274 6.07 3.23 7.71
CA ALA A 274 5.47 4.32 6.96
C ALA A 274 5.28 3.96 5.47
N LEU A 275 6.28 3.34 4.84
CA LEU A 275 6.18 2.84 3.47
C LEU A 275 5.10 1.78 3.33
N TRP A 276 5.11 0.78 4.21
CA TRP A 276 4.18 -0.36 4.17
C TRP A 276 2.73 0.08 4.43
N ALA A 277 2.50 0.89 5.47
CA ALA A 277 1.17 1.40 5.81
C ALA A 277 0.64 2.37 4.73
N GLY A 278 1.49 3.27 4.21
CA GLY A 278 1.13 4.15 3.11
C GLY A 278 0.67 3.37 1.89
N GLN A 279 1.43 2.34 1.52
CA GLN A 279 1.05 1.45 0.42
C GLN A 279 -0.27 0.71 0.67
N LEU A 280 -0.48 0.13 1.85
CA LEU A 280 -1.74 -0.57 2.14
C LEU A 280 -2.94 0.37 2.00
N VAL A 281 -2.82 1.60 2.51
CA VAL A 281 -3.88 2.61 2.41
C VAL A 281 -4.17 2.95 0.95
N SER A 282 -3.15 3.22 0.13
CA SER A 282 -3.36 3.55 -1.29
C SER A 282 -3.86 2.35 -2.10
N LEU A 283 -3.35 1.14 -1.87
CA LEU A 283 -3.82 -0.07 -2.55
C LEU A 283 -5.30 -0.35 -2.28
N PHE A 284 -5.77 -0.09 -1.05
CA PHE A 284 -7.18 -0.23 -0.73
C PHE A 284 -8.04 0.76 -1.53
N GLY A 285 -7.59 2.02 -1.64
CA GLY A 285 -8.20 3.02 -2.51
C GLY A 285 -8.20 2.59 -3.97
N ASP A 286 -7.08 2.08 -4.49
CA ASP A 286 -6.95 1.56 -5.85
C ASP A 286 -8.01 0.50 -6.18
N ARG A 287 -8.35 -0.41 -5.24
CA ARG A 287 -9.39 -1.43 -5.46
C ARG A 287 -10.78 -0.83 -5.55
N ILE A 288 -11.08 0.15 -4.69
CA ILE A 288 -12.34 0.92 -4.77
C ILE A 288 -12.42 1.67 -6.09
N HIS A 289 -11.34 2.35 -6.48
CA HIS A 289 -11.24 3.10 -7.75
C HIS A 289 -11.47 2.19 -8.96
N GLN A 290 -10.80 1.05 -9.03
CA GLN A 290 -10.91 0.11 -10.15
C GLN A 290 -12.35 -0.39 -10.34
N LEU A 291 -13.02 -0.77 -9.26
CA LEU A 291 -14.41 -1.24 -9.31
C LEU A 291 -15.36 -0.09 -9.67
N ALA A 292 -15.19 1.09 -9.05
CA ALA A 292 -16.01 2.26 -9.31
C ALA A 292 -15.88 2.73 -10.76
N LEU A 293 -14.66 2.72 -11.30
CA LEU A 293 -14.36 3.12 -12.67
C LEU A 293 -15.05 2.20 -13.68
N ALA A 294 -14.93 0.88 -13.50
CA ALA A 294 -15.63 -0.10 -14.31
C ALA A 294 -17.15 0.07 -14.22
N ALA A 295 -17.67 0.30 -13.00
CA ALA A 295 -19.11 0.49 -12.77
C ALA A 295 -19.62 1.78 -13.42
N VAL A 296 -18.94 2.91 -13.25
CA VAL A 296 -19.36 4.20 -13.85
C VAL A 296 -19.43 4.11 -15.36
N VAL A 297 -18.40 3.56 -16.01
CA VAL A 297 -18.36 3.45 -17.48
C VAL A 297 -19.42 2.46 -17.98
N LEU A 298 -19.52 1.29 -17.35
CA LEU A 298 -20.47 0.26 -17.77
C LEU A 298 -21.94 0.68 -17.56
N ILE A 299 -22.28 1.32 -16.45
CA ILE A 299 -23.61 1.83 -16.19
C ILE A 299 -23.96 2.99 -17.15
N SER A 300 -23.01 3.88 -17.43
CA SER A 300 -23.26 5.06 -18.27
C SER A 300 -23.34 4.74 -19.77
N THR A 301 -22.62 3.72 -20.25
CA THR A 301 -22.53 3.40 -21.68
C THR A 301 -23.25 2.13 -22.08
N GLY A 302 -23.43 1.18 -21.16
CA GLY A 302 -23.92 -0.18 -21.46
C GLY A 302 -22.98 -0.98 -22.36
N SER A 303 -21.77 -0.47 -22.67
CA SER A 303 -20.85 -0.99 -23.67
C SER A 303 -19.71 -1.79 -23.08
N ALA A 304 -19.52 -3.00 -23.55
CA ALA A 304 -18.36 -3.84 -23.22
C ALA A 304 -17.06 -3.24 -23.75
N LEU A 305 -17.09 -2.68 -24.97
CA LEU A 305 -15.93 -2.00 -25.56
C LEU A 305 -15.51 -0.77 -24.75
N ALA A 306 -16.47 0.10 -24.38
CA ALA A 306 -16.18 1.26 -23.58
C ALA A 306 -15.54 0.88 -22.23
N THR A 307 -16.05 -0.14 -21.56
CA THR A 307 -15.48 -0.67 -20.32
C THR A 307 -14.07 -1.24 -20.55
N ALA A 308 -13.87 -2.02 -21.61
CA ALA A 308 -12.55 -2.58 -21.94
C ALA A 308 -11.52 -1.49 -22.25
N LEU A 309 -11.89 -0.40 -22.93
CA LEU A 309 -11.01 0.72 -23.23
C LEU A 309 -10.51 1.46 -21.98
N VAL A 310 -11.26 1.43 -20.86
CA VAL A 310 -10.78 1.95 -19.58
C VAL A 310 -9.56 1.17 -19.12
N PHE A 311 -9.62 -0.16 -19.18
CA PHE A 311 -8.50 -1.03 -18.80
C PHE A 311 -7.32 -0.92 -19.78
N VAL A 312 -7.59 -0.67 -21.07
CA VAL A 312 -6.55 -0.32 -22.04
C VAL A 312 -5.86 0.98 -21.61
N ALA A 313 -6.62 2.02 -21.30
CA ALA A 313 -6.06 3.30 -20.82
C ALA A 313 -5.26 3.14 -19.52
N ALA A 314 -5.67 2.21 -18.64
CA ALA A 314 -4.97 1.89 -17.40
C ALA A 314 -3.71 1.02 -17.58
N THR A 315 -3.56 0.29 -18.70
CA THR A 315 -2.39 -0.59 -18.92
C THR A 315 -1.39 -0.02 -19.91
N LEU A 316 -1.85 0.75 -20.89
CA LEU A 316 -1.02 1.30 -21.94
C LEU A 316 0.19 2.14 -21.46
N PRO A 317 0.08 3.00 -20.43
CA PRO A 317 1.23 3.74 -19.91
C PRO A 317 2.35 2.84 -19.37
N ASN A 318 2.02 1.70 -18.75
CA ASN A 318 3.03 0.75 -18.30
C ASN A 318 3.86 0.20 -19.48
N LEU A 319 3.20 -0.09 -20.61
CA LEU A 319 3.88 -0.55 -21.80
C LEU A 319 4.78 0.53 -22.41
N LEU A 320 4.31 1.79 -22.44
CA LEU A 320 5.01 2.89 -23.11
C LEU A 320 6.14 3.48 -22.27
N PHE A 321 5.92 3.67 -20.98
CA PHE A 321 6.80 4.49 -20.14
C PHE A 321 7.65 3.70 -19.13
N SER A 322 7.35 2.40 -18.85
CA SER A 322 8.16 1.63 -17.89
C SER A 322 9.65 1.60 -18.19
N PRO A 323 10.11 1.47 -19.45
CA PRO A 323 11.54 1.46 -19.75
C PRO A 323 12.25 2.78 -19.43
N VAL A 324 11.52 3.89 -19.56
CA VAL A 324 12.06 5.24 -19.35
C VAL A 324 11.95 5.65 -17.88
N ALA A 325 10.88 5.21 -17.21
CA ALA A 325 10.60 5.60 -15.83
C ALA A 325 11.71 5.19 -14.87
N GLY A 326 12.26 3.97 -15.00
CA GLY A 326 13.39 3.52 -14.19
C GLY A 326 14.59 4.46 -14.30
N ALA A 327 15.04 4.72 -15.52
CA ALA A 327 16.20 5.58 -15.78
C ALA A 327 16.03 7.04 -15.33
N LEU A 328 14.79 7.54 -15.32
CA LEU A 328 14.49 8.88 -14.82
C LEU A 328 14.44 8.91 -13.29
N VAL A 329 13.82 7.91 -12.67
CA VAL A 329 13.69 7.82 -11.21
C VAL A 329 15.04 7.68 -10.53
N ASP A 330 16.02 6.99 -11.14
CA ASP A 330 17.38 6.85 -10.62
C ASP A 330 18.10 8.20 -10.45
N ARG A 331 17.65 9.25 -11.16
CA ARG A 331 18.20 10.60 -11.10
C ARG A 331 17.52 11.50 -10.07
N TRP A 332 16.38 11.09 -9.51
CA TRP A 332 15.57 11.88 -8.61
C TRP A 332 15.62 11.35 -7.18
N ASP A 333 15.26 12.17 -6.21
CA ASP A 333 15.06 11.69 -4.85
C ASP A 333 13.85 10.74 -4.80
N HIS A 334 14.12 9.48 -4.45
CA HIS A 334 13.11 8.42 -4.47
C HIS A 334 11.94 8.71 -3.53
N LYS A 335 12.20 9.35 -2.37
CA LYS A 335 11.14 9.75 -1.42
C LYS A 335 10.27 10.84 -2.03
N GLU A 336 10.88 11.85 -2.64
CA GLU A 336 10.13 12.92 -3.29
C GLU A 336 9.27 12.38 -4.44
N VAL A 337 9.81 11.47 -5.25
CA VAL A 337 9.05 10.80 -6.32
C VAL A 337 7.82 10.08 -5.77
N LEU A 338 7.95 9.35 -4.67
CA LEU A 338 6.84 8.65 -4.05
C LEU A 338 5.76 9.63 -3.57
N VAL A 339 6.13 10.67 -2.83
CA VAL A 339 5.19 11.66 -2.27
C VAL A 339 4.51 12.46 -3.38
N VAL A 340 5.29 12.97 -4.36
CA VAL A 340 4.75 13.77 -5.46
C VAL A 340 3.84 12.93 -6.36
N SER A 341 4.19 11.67 -6.63
CA SER A 341 3.34 10.76 -7.41
C SER A 341 1.99 10.55 -6.74
N ASP A 342 1.94 10.33 -5.41
CA ASP A 342 0.68 10.17 -4.69
C ASP A 342 -0.17 11.44 -4.72
N LEU A 343 0.44 12.62 -4.52
CA LEU A 343 -0.28 13.90 -4.58
C LEU A 343 -0.82 14.20 -5.98
N LEU A 344 -0.05 13.91 -7.03
CA LEU A 344 -0.51 14.08 -8.41
C LEU A 344 -1.62 13.10 -8.77
N ARG A 345 -1.53 11.84 -8.31
CA ARG A 345 -2.61 10.85 -8.47
C ARG A 345 -3.88 11.31 -7.74
N ALA A 346 -3.76 11.77 -6.49
CA ALA A 346 -4.89 12.31 -5.75
C ALA A 346 -5.58 13.45 -6.51
N ALA A 347 -4.82 14.42 -7.02
CA ALA A 347 -5.36 15.53 -7.79
C ALA A 347 -6.06 15.07 -9.09
N ALA A 348 -5.47 14.10 -9.81
CA ALA A 348 -6.06 13.56 -11.02
C ALA A 348 -7.34 12.75 -10.73
N VAL A 349 -7.36 11.93 -9.68
CA VAL A 349 -8.52 11.12 -9.30
C VAL A 349 -9.70 11.99 -8.86
N LEU A 350 -9.45 13.13 -8.19
CA LEU A 350 -10.50 14.11 -7.86
C LEU A 350 -11.25 14.63 -9.08
N LEU A 351 -10.63 14.63 -10.25
CA LEU A 351 -11.24 15.09 -11.51
C LEU A 351 -12.11 14.02 -12.19
N VAL A 352 -11.98 12.71 -11.80
CA VAL A 352 -12.72 11.62 -12.45
C VAL A 352 -14.24 11.81 -12.36
N PRO A 353 -14.86 12.16 -11.22
CA PRO A 353 -16.30 12.42 -11.15
C PRO A 353 -16.73 13.58 -12.03
N ILE A 354 -15.94 14.63 -12.13
CA ILE A 354 -16.21 15.80 -12.96
C ILE A 354 -16.16 15.42 -14.44
N ALA A 355 -15.15 14.65 -14.84
CA ALA A 355 -15.00 14.11 -16.18
C ALA A 355 -16.21 13.22 -16.55
N ALA A 356 -16.61 12.32 -15.66
CA ALA A 356 -17.78 11.46 -15.85
C ALA A 356 -19.09 12.27 -16.03
N ALA A 357 -19.26 13.32 -15.25
CA ALA A 357 -20.46 14.17 -15.30
C ALA A 357 -20.52 15.04 -16.55
N THR A 358 -19.38 15.47 -17.10
CA THR A 358 -19.33 16.31 -18.30
C THR A 358 -19.40 15.49 -19.58
N ASN A 359 -18.50 14.54 -19.75
CA ASN A 359 -18.51 13.57 -20.85
C ASN A 359 -17.65 12.36 -20.46
N ILE A 360 -18.23 11.18 -20.54
CA ILE A 360 -17.58 9.90 -20.20
C ILE A 360 -16.24 9.70 -20.96
N VAL A 361 -16.09 10.26 -22.14
CA VAL A 361 -14.87 10.18 -22.96
C VAL A 361 -13.65 10.78 -22.25
N PHE A 362 -13.83 11.77 -21.40
CA PHE A 362 -12.71 12.38 -20.64
C PHE A 362 -12.12 11.47 -19.57
N ILE A 363 -12.80 10.38 -19.23
CA ILE A 363 -12.25 9.37 -18.29
C ILE A 363 -11.00 8.70 -18.88
N TYR A 364 -10.97 8.37 -20.17
CA TYR A 364 -9.86 7.64 -20.78
C TYR A 364 -8.51 8.38 -20.69
N PRO A 365 -8.38 9.66 -21.12
CA PRO A 365 -7.12 10.38 -20.96
C PRO A 365 -6.77 10.61 -19.48
N LEU A 366 -7.76 10.72 -18.59
CA LEU A 366 -7.52 10.94 -17.17
C LEU A 366 -6.97 9.65 -16.51
N VAL A 367 -7.54 8.50 -16.81
CA VAL A 367 -7.04 7.19 -16.37
C VAL A 367 -5.63 6.93 -16.91
N PHE A 368 -5.40 7.25 -18.20
CA PHE A 368 -4.07 7.19 -18.80
C PHE A 368 -3.06 8.06 -18.04
N LEU A 369 -3.43 9.30 -17.66
CA LEU A 369 -2.59 10.20 -16.88
C LEU A 369 -2.30 9.63 -15.48
N ILE A 370 -3.33 9.16 -14.74
CA ILE A 370 -3.18 8.57 -13.39
C ILE A 370 -2.20 7.40 -13.44
N THR A 371 -2.35 6.52 -14.43
CA THR A 371 -1.46 5.37 -14.59
C THR A 371 -0.06 5.80 -15.02
N THR A 372 0.08 6.81 -15.88
CA THR A 372 1.39 7.36 -16.25
C THR A 372 2.16 7.82 -15.02
N ILE A 373 1.51 8.54 -14.10
CA ILE A 373 2.12 8.94 -12.82
C ILE A 373 2.52 7.70 -11.99
N SER A 374 1.65 6.68 -11.96
CA SER A 374 1.89 5.43 -11.21
C SER A 374 3.11 4.63 -11.71
N VAL A 375 3.46 4.76 -13.00
CA VAL A 375 4.64 4.09 -13.59
C VAL A 375 5.94 4.53 -12.92
N PHE A 376 6.05 5.76 -12.43
CA PHE A 376 7.23 6.28 -11.73
C PHE A 376 7.29 5.86 -10.26
N PHE A 377 6.15 5.59 -9.65
CA PHE A 377 6.08 5.18 -8.25
C PHE A 377 6.75 3.82 -8.00
N ARG A 378 6.54 2.84 -8.87
CA ARG A 378 7.07 1.47 -8.68
C ARG A 378 8.59 1.40 -8.59
N PRO A 379 9.39 1.94 -9.54
CA PRO A 379 10.85 1.92 -9.44
C PRO A 379 11.35 2.72 -8.22
N ALA A 380 10.74 3.87 -7.88
CA ALA A 380 11.09 4.64 -6.70
C ALA A 380 10.92 3.82 -5.40
N ARG A 381 9.82 3.03 -5.29
CA ARG A 381 9.58 2.14 -4.16
C ARG A 381 10.64 1.05 -4.03
N VAL A 382 11.03 0.43 -5.13
CA VAL A 382 12.06 -0.60 -5.12
C VAL A 382 13.42 -0.01 -4.73
N ALA A 383 13.74 1.17 -5.24
CA ALA A 383 15.03 1.83 -5.00
C ALA A 383 15.17 2.43 -3.58
N ILE A 384 14.06 2.83 -2.93
CA ILE A 384 14.12 3.36 -1.56
C ILE A 384 14.27 2.24 -0.52
N LEU A 385 13.80 1.03 -0.80
CA LEU A 385 13.75 -0.06 0.17
C LEU A 385 15.12 -0.40 0.78
N PRO A 386 16.22 -0.59 0.02
CA PRO A 386 17.55 -0.85 0.58
C PRO A 386 18.12 0.32 1.40
N ARG A 387 17.55 1.53 1.26
CA ARG A 387 18.00 2.73 1.98
C ARG A 387 17.28 2.92 3.32
N ILE A 388 16.22 2.17 3.59
CA ILE A 388 15.40 2.27 4.81
C ILE A 388 15.39 1.00 5.66
N VAL A 389 15.84 -0.15 5.11
CA VAL A 389 15.96 -1.42 5.85
C VAL A 389 17.38 -1.95 5.75
N ARG A 390 17.77 -2.81 6.69
CA ARG A 390 19.08 -3.45 6.70
C ARG A 390 19.16 -4.52 5.60
N ARG A 391 20.36 -4.85 5.12
CA ARG A 391 20.57 -5.86 4.07
C ARG A 391 20.01 -7.25 4.45
N ASP A 392 20.21 -7.66 5.70
CA ASP A 392 19.70 -8.92 6.23
C ASP A 392 18.15 -8.95 6.35
N GLU A 393 17.49 -7.80 6.38
CA GLU A 393 16.04 -7.63 6.46
C GLU A 393 15.36 -7.49 5.08
N LEU A 394 16.10 -7.25 4.00
CA LEU A 394 15.53 -6.98 2.66
C LEU A 394 14.60 -8.08 2.16
N LEU A 395 14.94 -9.35 2.38
CA LEU A 395 14.08 -10.47 2.00
C LEU A 395 12.75 -10.43 2.74
N THR A 396 12.80 -10.18 4.05
CA THR A 396 11.61 -10.09 4.91
C THR A 396 10.77 -8.85 4.54
N ALA A 397 11.43 -7.73 4.23
CA ALA A 397 10.77 -6.49 3.81
C ALA A 397 10.03 -6.67 2.48
N ASN A 398 10.67 -7.27 1.47
CA ASN A 398 10.02 -7.59 0.21
C ASN A 398 8.84 -8.57 0.39
N SER A 399 9.01 -9.58 1.25
CA SER A 399 7.92 -10.52 1.58
C SER A 399 6.76 -9.80 2.26
N ALA A 400 7.02 -8.88 3.20
CA ALA A 400 5.98 -8.09 3.87
C ALA A 400 5.23 -7.18 2.90
N LEU A 401 5.91 -6.56 1.93
CA LEU A 401 5.29 -5.76 0.88
C LEU A 401 4.38 -6.63 0.00
N TRP A 402 4.86 -7.78 -0.45
CA TRP A 402 4.07 -8.70 -1.28
C TRP A 402 2.85 -9.27 -0.54
N VAL A 403 3.02 -9.67 0.73
CA VAL A 403 1.91 -10.12 1.58
C VAL A 403 0.89 -9.00 1.76
N GLY A 404 1.35 -7.76 1.98
CA GLY A 404 0.50 -6.59 2.08
C GLY A 404 -0.33 -6.36 0.82
N GLU A 405 0.28 -6.42 -0.36
CA GLU A 405 -0.41 -6.31 -1.67
C GLU A 405 -1.47 -7.41 -1.83
N THR A 406 -1.11 -8.66 -1.55
CA THR A 406 -2.03 -9.79 -1.67
C THR A 406 -3.20 -9.69 -0.67
N MET A 407 -2.94 -9.23 0.57
CA MET A 407 -3.99 -9.00 1.55
C MET A 407 -4.91 -7.84 1.16
N ALA A 408 -4.35 -6.77 0.57
CA ALA A 408 -5.14 -5.68 0.01
C ALA A 408 -6.07 -6.17 -1.11
N ASP A 409 -5.67 -7.15 -1.90
CA ASP A 409 -6.53 -7.76 -2.91
C ASP A 409 -7.63 -8.64 -2.29
N ILE A 410 -7.26 -9.56 -1.40
CA ILE A 410 -8.21 -10.52 -0.78
C ILE A 410 -9.25 -9.82 0.08
N VAL A 411 -8.86 -8.76 0.80
CA VAL A 411 -9.75 -8.02 1.70
C VAL A 411 -10.33 -6.79 1.01
N GLY A 412 -9.54 -6.10 0.20
CA GLY A 412 -9.90 -4.85 -0.47
C GLY A 412 -11.00 -5.04 -1.50
N TYR A 413 -10.92 -6.04 -2.37
CA TYR A 413 -11.96 -6.25 -3.37
C TYR A 413 -13.34 -6.50 -2.77
N PRO A 414 -13.56 -7.43 -1.82
CA PRO A 414 -14.89 -7.64 -1.23
C PRO A 414 -15.43 -6.37 -0.57
N LEU A 415 -14.60 -5.69 0.20
CA LEU A 415 -15.01 -4.46 0.87
C LEU A 415 -15.33 -3.35 -0.14
N ALA A 416 -14.54 -3.21 -1.21
CA ALA A 416 -14.79 -2.26 -2.28
C ALA A 416 -16.10 -2.57 -3.01
N GLY A 417 -16.38 -3.85 -3.34
CA GLY A 417 -17.61 -4.24 -4.00
C GLY A 417 -18.85 -3.96 -3.16
N LEU A 418 -18.83 -4.34 -1.88
CA LEU A 418 -19.92 -4.04 -0.95
C LEU A 418 -20.10 -2.54 -0.74
N PHE A 419 -19.01 -1.79 -0.66
CA PHE A 419 -19.02 -0.33 -0.53
C PHE A 419 -19.66 0.33 -1.77
N ILE A 420 -19.29 -0.10 -2.98
CA ILE A 420 -19.86 0.43 -4.22
C ILE A 420 -21.36 0.11 -4.34
N VAL A 421 -21.80 -1.09 -3.95
CA VAL A 421 -23.23 -1.43 -3.88
C VAL A 421 -23.95 -0.52 -2.89
N ALA A 422 -23.37 -0.29 -1.70
CA ALA A 422 -23.94 0.59 -0.69
C ALA A 422 -24.01 2.06 -1.13
N LEU A 423 -23.03 2.55 -1.92
CA LEU A 423 -23.07 3.90 -2.48
C LEU A 423 -24.21 4.10 -3.50
N GLY A 424 -24.61 3.05 -4.22
CA GLY A 424 -25.68 3.14 -5.22
C GLY A 424 -25.36 4.23 -6.27
N THR A 425 -26.15 5.31 -6.27
CA THR A 425 -25.98 6.45 -7.20
C THR A 425 -24.81 7.39 -6.83
N ALA A 426 -24.29 7.27 -5.62
CA ALA A 426 -23.22 8.13 -5.11
C ALA A 426 -21.81 7.62 -5.45
N LEU A 427 -21.65 6.90 -6.57
CA LEU A 427 -20.37 6.40 -7.07
C LEU A 427 -19.21 7.42 -7.08
N PRO A 428 -19.46 8.75 -7.34
CA PRO A 428 -18.40 9.77 -7.23
C PRO A 428 -17.62 9.75 -5.91
N LEU A 429 -18.26 9.39 -4.80
CA LEU A 429 -17.59 9.31 -3.49
C LEU A 429 -16.47 8.26 -3.44
N ALA A 430 -16.56 7.20 -4.25
CA ALA A 430 -15.52 6.18 -4.35
C ALA A 430 -14.18 6.78 -4.82
N PHE A 431 -14.23 7.69 -5.79
CA PHE A 431 -13.03 8.38 -6.31
C PHE A 431 -12.47 9.39 -5.31
N TRP A 432 -13.32 10.09 -4.57
CA TRP A 432 -12.85 11.03 -3.55
C TRP A 432 -12.25 10.30 -2.34
N LEU A 433 -12.80 9.13 -1.99
CA LEU A 433 -12.17 8.27 -0.99
C LEU A 433 -10.79 7.80 -1.45
N ASP A 434 -10.66 7.38 -2.71
CA ASP A 434 -9.38 6.97 -3.28
C ASP A 434 -8.38 8.13 -3.30
N ALA A 435 -8.77 9.32 -3.74
CA ALA A 435 -7.92 10.51 -3.66
C ALA A 435 -7.44 10.80 -2.23
N ALA A 436 -8.31 10.61 -1.23
CA ALA A 436 -7.93 10.75 0.17
C ALA A 436 -6.94 9.67 0.61
N THR A 437 -7.06 8.42 0.13
CA THR A 437 -6.08 7.37 0.43
C THR A 437 -4.70 7.71 -0.12
N TYR A 438 -4.59 8.31 -1.30
CA TYR A 438 -3.33 8.82 -1.83
C TYR A 438 -2.74 9.97 -1.00
N ILE A 439 -3.58 10.91 -0.52
CA ILE A 439 -3.12 11.97 0.39
C ILE A 439 -2.61 11.37 1.70
N GLY A 440 -3.32 10.39 2.26
CA GLY A 440 -2.90 9.66 3.45
C GLY A 440 -1.57 8.91 3.26
N SER A 441 -1.42 8.25 2.10
CA SER A 441 -0.17 7.61 1.70
C SER A 441 0.97 8.61 1.57
N ALA A 442 0.78 9.72 0.86
CA ALA A 442 1.78 10.78 0.71
C ALA A 442 2.23 11.35 2.07
N ALA A 443 1.29 11.53 3.00
CA ALA A 443 1.60 11.98 4.36
C ALA A 443 2.45 10.97 5.12
N LEU A 444 2.14 9.67 5.04
CA LEU A 444 2.96 8.61 5.64
C LEU A 444 4.35 8.55 4.99
N LEU A 445 4.42 8.55 3.66
CA LEU A 445 5.68 8.53 2.91
C LEU A 445 6.57 9.74 3.20
N SER A 446 5.97 10.92 3.46
CA SER A 446 6.72 12.12 3.83
C SER A 446 7.49 11.98 5.15
N THR A 447 7.09 11.04 6.02
CA THR A 447 7.77 10.79 7.31
C THR A 447 8.97 9.83 7.20
N ILE A 448 9.18 9.22 6.04
CA ILE A 448 10.32 8.32 5.81
C ILE A 448 11.64 9.08 6.02
N ILE A 449 12.51 8.51 6.85
CA ILE A 449 13.87 8.99 7.06
C ILE A 449 14.80 8.08 6.26
N VAL A 450 15.44 8.63 5.24
CA VAL A 450 16.45 7.94 4.45
C VAL A 450 17.78 8.06 5.17
N VAL A 451 18.35 6.94 5.58
CA VAL A 451 19.66 6.91 6.23
C VAL A 451 20.74 6.90 5.13
N HIS A 452 21.38 8.05 4.90
CA HIS A 452 22.51 8.16 4.00
C HIS A 452 23.68 7.34 4.59
N GLY A 453 23.96 6.17 4.05
CA GLY A 453 25.07 5.32 4.52
C GLY A 453 24.85 3.83 4.34
N PHE A 454 23.62 3.36 4.15
CA PHE A 454 23.37 1.94 3.86
C PHE A 454 23.60 1.59 2.38
N GLY A 455 23.37 2.53 1.45
CA GLY A 455 23.62 2.36 0.00
C GLY A 455 25.00 2.81 -0.46
N ASP A 456 25.48 3.95 0.05
CA ASP A 456 26.77 4.57 -0.41
C ASP A 456 28.01 3.71 -0.08
N ALA A 457 27.96 2.90 0.98
CA ALA A 457 29.05 1.98 1.30
C ALA A 457 29.13 0.82 0.31
N THR A 458 28.01 0.45 -0.28
CA THR A 458 27.89 -0.67 -1.22
C THR A 458 28.33 -0.29 -2.63
N GLU A 459 27.89 0.87 -3.11
CA GLU A 459 28.35 1.40 -4.40
C GLU A 459 29.86 1.66 -4.39
N ARG A 460 30.41 2.03 -3.23
CA ARG A 460 31.87 2.18 -3.06
C ARG A 460 32.60 0.85 -2.90
N GLU A 461 32.02 -0.17 -2.28
CA GLU A 461 32.60 -1.51 -2.17
C GLU A 461 32.49 -2.29 -3.50
N GLU A 462 31.37 -2.17 -4.23
CA GLU A 462 31.22 -2.74 -5.57
C GLU A 462 32.14 -2.03 -6.58
N ALA A 463 32.21 -0.69 -6.54
CA ALA A 463 33.19 0.06 -7.35
C ALA A 463 34.64 -0.19 -6.96
N ALA A 464 34.92 -0.60 -5.72
CA ALA A 464 36.25 -0.99 -5.25
C ALA A 464 36.53 -2.48 -5.49
N ALA A 465 35.52 -3.34 -5.53
CA ALA A 465 35.65 -4.77 -5.87
C ALA A 465 35.75 -5.01 -7.39
N ASP A 466 35.14 -4.16 -8.20
CA ASP A 466 35.30 -4.11 -9.67
C ASP A 466 36.60 -3.38 -10.09
N GLY A 467 37.57 -3.22 -9.21
CA GLY A 467 38.88 -2.68 -9.47
C GLY A 467 39.77 -3.58 -10.39
N ASP A 468 39.18 -4.11 -11.44
CA ASP A 468 39.88 -4.64 -12.60
C ASP A 468 39.99 -3.52 -13.68
N PRO A 469 41.16 -2.91 -13.86
CA PRO A 469 41.34 -1.87 -14.90
C PRO A 469 41.37 -2.45 -16.33
N GLY A 470 40.96 -3.70 -16.52
CA GLY A 470 41.03 -4.43 -17.77
C GLY A 470 39.75 -4.93 -18.40
N GLY A 471 38.61 -4.76 -17.73
CA GLY A 471 37.29 -5.04 -18.31
C GLY A 471 36.89 -3.90 -19.26
N ALA A 472 37.30 -3.99 -20.52
CA ALA A 472 36.80 -3.13 -21.58
C ALA A 472 35.28 -3.08 -21.53
N ALA A 473 34.71 -2.03 -20.90
CA ALA A 473 33.41 -1.54 -21.29
C ALA A 473 33.55 -1.25 -22.80
N THR A 474 33.05 -2.16 -23.61
CA THR A 474 32.83 -1.85 -25.02
C THR A 474 31.95 -0.62 -25.02
N ASP A 475 32.53 0.50 -25.40
CA ASP A 475 31.88 1.76 -25.80
C ASP A 475 30.93 1.47 -27.00
N GLU A 476 29.95 0.61 -26.80
CA GLU A 476 28.77 0.60 -27.61
C GLU A 476 27.89 1.75 -27.12
N LEU A 477 27.93 2.83 -27.89
CA LEU A 477 26.96 3.92 -27.85
C LEU A 477 25.61 3.40 -27.43
N PRO A 478 24.87 4.10 -26.55
CA PRO A 478 23.56 3.65 -26.08
C PRO A 478 22.70 3.36 -27.32
N GLN A 479 22.61 2.08 -27.66
CA GLN A 479 21.67 1.62 -28.68
C GLN A 479 20.31 2.04 -28.13
N GLY A 480 19.63 2.94 -28.85
CA GLY A 480 18.32 3.40 -28.41
C GLY A 480 17.39 2.22 -28.14
N ILE A 481 16.32 2.41 -27.38
CA ILE A 481 15.33 1.39 -26.92
C ILE A 481 15.04 0.34 -28.02
N LEU A 482 14.95 0.75 -29.27
CA LEU A 482 14.77 -0.13 -30.43
C LEU A 482 15.96 -1.09 -30.66
N GLY A 483 17.17 -0.67 -30.38
CA GLY A 483 18.37 -1.52 -30.48
C GLY A 483 18.38 -2.61 -29.40
N GLU A 484 18.01 -2.27 -28.20
CA GLU A 484 17.90 -3.21 -27.07
C GLU A 484 16.78 -4.24 -27.31
N LEU A 485 15.61 -3.80 -27.78
CA LEU A 485 14.50 -4.69 -28.17
C LEU A 485 14.92 -5.66 -29.28
N LYS A 486 15.67 -5.17 -30.29
CA LYS A 486 16.17 -6.00 -31.39
C LYS A 486 17.20 -7.02 -30.91
N ALA A 487 18.04 -6.67 -29.96
CA ALA A 487 19.00 -7.59 -29.34
C ALA A 487 18.28 -8.68 -28.54
N GLY A 488 17.28 -8.29 -27.71
CA GLY A 488 16.42 -9.24 -26.99
C GLY A 488 15.69 -10.22 -27.92
N TRP A 489 15.12 -9.72 -29.02
CA TRP A 489 14.46 -10.56 -30.03
C TRP A 489 15.44 -11.54 -30.68
N ARG A 490 16.63 -11.07 -31.05
CA ARG A 490 17.65 -11.94 -31.71
C ARG A 490 18.07 -13.07 -30.79
N PHE A 491 18.25 -12.81 -29.52
CA PHE A 491 18.56 -13.82 -28.50
C PHE A 491 17.41 -14.85 -28.38
N LEU A 492 16.17 -14.36 -28.17
CA LEU A 492 15.00 -15.24 -28.02
C LEU A 492 14.78 -16.14 -29.23
N ARG A 493 15.03 -15.62 -30.44
CA ARG A 493 14.92 -16.42 -31.69
C ARG A 493 15.97 -17.53 -31.75
N GLY A 494 17.13 -17.35 -31.09
CA GLY A 494 18.18 -18.37 -30.98
C GLY A 494 17.94 -19.44 -29.93
N GLU A 495 17.01 -19.19 -29.00
CA GLU A 495 16.69 -20.07 -27.85
C GLU A 495 15.25 -20.64 -27.99
N PRO A 496 15.04 -21.80 -28.63
CA PRO A 496 13.69 -22.30 -28.92
C PRO A 496 12.79 -22.49 -27.69
N VAL A 497 13.38 -22.87 -26.55
CA VAL A 497 12.63 -23.07 -25.29
C VAL A 497 12.08 -21.74 -24.78
N LEU A 498 12.90 -20.69 -24.78
CA LEU A 498 12.50 -19.35 -24.30
C LEU A 498 11.52 -18.71 -25.28
N LEU A 499 11.70 -18.90 -26.58
CA LEU A 499 10.77 -18.40 -27.58
C LEU A 499 9.39 -19.05 -27.42
N ALA A 500 9.32 -20.39 -27.31
CA ALA A 500 8.08 -21.11 -27.10
C ALA A 500 7.40 -20.71 -25.80
N ASN A 501 8.15 -20.59 -24.69
CA ASN A 501 7.65 -20.10 -23.41
C ASN A 501 7.11 -18.66 -23.50
N THR A 502 7.79 -17.77 -24.25
CA THR A 502 7.33 -16.39 -24.44
C THR A 502 6.05 -16.33 -25.26
N LEU A 503 5.93 -17.15 -26.32
CA LEU A 503 4.71 -17.23 -27.12
C LEU A 503 3.53 -17.77 -26.30
N GLN A 504 3.74 -18.84 -25.54
CA GLN A 504 2.72 -19.37 -24.62
C GLN A 504 2.31 -18.33 -23.55
N ALA A 505 3.27 -17.61 -22.97
CA ALA A 505 3.00 -16.53 -22.03
C ALA A 505 2.19 -15.41 -22.70
N SER A 506 2.46 -15.07 -23.95
CA SER A 506 1.68 -14.06 -24.67
C SER A 506 0.22 -14.52 -24.89
N VAL A 507 -0.01 -15.78 -25.23
CA VAL A 507 -1.38 -16.34 -25.36
C VAL A 507 -2.12 -16.31 -24.01
N ALA A 508 -1.46 -16.66 -22.90
CA ALA A 508 -2.09 -16.56 -21.59
C ALA A 508 -2.41 -15.11 -21.20
N GLN A 509 -1.52 -14.17 -21.53
CA GLN A 509 -1.78 -12.75 -21.24
C GLN A 509 -2.89 -12.17 -22.12
N LEU A 510 -3.11 -12.68 -23.35
CA LEU A 510 -4.31 -12.36 -24.11
C LEU A 510 -5.57 -12.70 -23.28
N MET A 511 -5.61 -13.91 -22.69
CA MET A 511 -6.75 -14.33 -21.88
C MET A 511 -6.88 -13.54 -20.59
N ILE A 512 -5.78 -13.26 -19.88
CA ILE A 512 -5.79 -12.43 -18.69
C ILE A 512 -6.32 -11.02 -19.01
N GLY A 513 -5.89 -10.43 -20.13
CA GLY A 513 -6.40 -9.14 -20.59
C GLY A 513 -7.91 -9.15 -20.84
N ILE A 514 -8.42 -10.18 -21.49
CA ILE A 514 -9.87 -10.36 -21.70
C ILE A 514 -10.60 -10.49 -20.37
N LEU A 515 -10.07 -11.29 -19.46
CA LEU A 515 -10.68 -11.49 -18.14
C LEU A 515 -10.77 -10.18 -17.36
N ILE A 516 -9.66 -9.44 -17.24
CA ILE A 516 -9.64 -8.13 -16.56
C ILE A 516 -10.67 -7.17 -17.18
N ALA A 517 -10.73 -7.09 -18.50
CA ALA A 517 -11.61 -6.14 -19.20
C ALA A 517 -13.08 -6.53 -19.14
N LEU A 518 -13.38 -7.83 -19.22
CA LEU A 518 -14.74 -8.32 -19.39
C LEU A 518 -15.37 -8.90 -18.12
N THR A 519 -14.64 -9.13 -17.04
CA THR A 519 -15.24 -9.64 -15.79
C THR A 519 -16.37 -8.72 -15.26
N PRO A 520 -16.24 -7.37 -15.23
CA PRO A 520 -17.36 -6.52 -14.83
C PRO A 520 -18.57 -6.64 -15.77
N VAL A 521 -18.34 -6.76 -17.08
CA VAL A 521 -19.40 -6.94 -18.07
C VAL A 521 -20.08 -8.32 -17.91
N TYR A 522 -19.29 -9.37 -17.66
CA TYR A 522 -19.79 -10.70 -17.35
C TYR A 522 -20.63 -10.71 -16.08
N ALA A 523 -20.17 -10.08 -15.00
CA ALA A 523 -20.89 -9.99 -13.76
C ALA A 523 -22.25 -9.28 -13.93
N LEU A 524 -22.30 -8.20 -14.70
CA LEU A 524 -23.55 -7.51 -15.02
C LEU A 524 -24.48 -8.36 -15.88
N HIS A 525 -23.97 -9.01 -16.94
CA HIS A 525 -24.80 -9.74 -17.90
C HIS A 525 -25.38 -11.03 -17.31
N VAL A 526 -24.56 -11.78 -16.55
CA VAL A 526 -24.95 -13.10 -16.03
C VAL A 526 -25.62 -12.99 -14.67
N PHE A 527 -25.10 -12.10 -13.80
CA PHE A 527 -25.52 -11.97 -12.40
C PHE A 527 -26.14 -10.60 -12.05
N GLY A 528 -26.56 -9.83 -13.05
CA GLY A 528 -27.15 -8.50 -12.83
C GLY A 528 -28.46 -8.49 -12.01
N ARG A 529 -29.10 -9.65 -11.84
CA ARG A 529 -30.31 -9.84 -11.02
C ARG A 529 -30.04 -10.39 -9.62
N GLU A 530 -28.79 -10.67 -9.27
CA GLU A 530 -28.46 -11.16 -7.94
C GLU A 530 -28.72 -10.08 -6.87
N PRO A 531 -29.31 -10.48 -5.73
CA PRO A 531 -29.67 -9.53 -4.66
C PRO A 531 -28.49 -8.75 -4.09
N ILE A 532 -27.27 -9.31 -4.13
CA ILE A 532 -26.05 -8.67 -3.63
C ILE A 532 -25.49 -7.60 -4.59
N GLY A 533 -26.07 -7.48 -5.80
CA GLY A 533 -25.59 -6.59 -6.86
C GLY A 533 -24.40 -7.16 -7.64
N TRP A 534 -24.39 -6.91 -8.95
CA TRP A 534 -23.32 -7.40 -9.85
C TRP A 534 -21.93 -6.84 -9.51
N GLN A 535 -21.85 -5.64 -8.91
CA GLN A 535 -20.60 -5.04 -8.47
C GLN A 535 -19.94 -5.87 -7.35
N ALA A 536 -20.74 -6.36 -6.41
CA ALA A 536 -20.26 -7.29 -5.38
C ALA A 536 -19.86 -8.63 -6.00
N VAL A 537 -20.61 -9.15 -6.97
CA VAL A 537 -20.23 -10.38 -7.69
C VAL A 537 -18.88 -10.20 -8.39
N TYR A 538 -18.70 -9.08 -9.11
CA TYR A 538 -17.41 -8.76 -9.74
C TYR A 538 -16.28 -8.76 -8.72
N SER A 539 -16.45 -8.08 -7.60
CA SER A 539 -15.43 -8.01 -6.55
C SER A 539 -15.12 -9.39 -5.91
N PHE A 540 -16.12 -10.24 -5.72
CA PHE A 540 -15.91 -11.60 -5.21
C PHE A 540 -15.20 -12.52 -6.22
N ILE A 541 -15.40 -12.32 -7.53
CA ILE A 541 -14.65 -13.01 -8.58
C ILE A 541 -13.15 -12.64 -8.49
N GLU A 542 -12.83 -11.35 -8.39
CA GLU A 542 -11.44 -10.86 -8.21
C GLU A 542 -10.81 -11.39 -6.92
N THR A 543 -11.59 -11.40 -5.83
CA THR A 543 -11.17 -11.99 -4.54
C THR A 543 -10.84 -13.48 -4.69
N GLY A 544 -11.71 -14.23 -5.38
CA GLY A 544 -11.49 -15.65 -5.63
C GLY A 544 -10.19 -15.91 -6.40
N GLN A 545 -9.90 -15.11 -7.42
CA GLN A 545 -8.66 -15.20 -8.19
C GLN A 545 -7.43 -14.86 -7.33
N SER A 546 -7.50 -13.81 -6.50
CA SER A 546 -6.41 -13.41 -5.61
C SER A 546 -6.13 -14.46 -4.55
N LEU A 547 -7.18 -15.01 -3.92
CA LEU A 547 -7.07 -16.11 -2.97
C LEU A 547 -6.48 -17.37 -3.65
N GLY A 548 -6.95 -17.68 -4.84
CA GLY A 548 -6.41 -18.78 -5.64
C GLY A 548 -4.94 -18.60 -5.97
N SER A 549 -4.53 -17.38 -6.33
CA SER A 549 -3.13 -17.05 -6.62
C SER A 549 -2.24 -17.21 -5.37
N LEU A 550 -2.72 -16.81 -4.20
CA LEU A 550 -2.02 -17.03 -2.94
C LEU A 550 -1.83 -18.52 -2.66
N ILE A 551 -2.90 -19.32 -2.77
CA ILE A 551 -2.86 -20.79 -2.58
C ILE A 551 -1.92 -21.42 -3.59
N GLY A 552 -2.04 -21.07 -4.88
CA GLY A 552 -1.21 -21.60 -5.96
C GLY A 552 0.26 -21.29 -5.75
N GLY A 553 0.60 -20.04 -5.38
CA GLY A 553 1.98 -19.66 -5.07
C GLY A 553 2.57 -20.45 -3.91
N PHE A 554 1.79 -20.64 -2.84
CA PHE A 554 2.21 -21.44 -1.69
C PHE A 554 2.41 -22.93 -2.06
N VAL A 555 1.48 -23.53 -2.80
CA VAL A 555 1.57 -24.92 -3.26
C VAL A 555 2.81 -25.12 -4.13
N ILE A 556 3.06 -24.21 -5.09
CA ILE A 556 4.25 -24.27 -5.94
C ILE A 556 5.52 -24.16 -5.12
N GLY A 557 5.57 -23.28 -4.13
CA GLY A 557 6.71 -23.14 -3.22
C GLY A 557 7.01 -24.42 -2.45
N LEU A 558 5.98 -25.18 -2.04
CA LEU A 558 6.15 -26.43 -1.29
C LEU A 558 6.56 -27.64 -2.13
N ILE A 559 5.94 -27.80 -3.29
CA ILE A 559 6.05 -29.04 -4.07
C ILE A 559 6.59 -28.84 -5.49
N GLY A 560 6.68 -27.59 -5.97
CA GLY A 560 7.05 -27.28 -7.37
C GLY A 560 8.41 -27.83 -7.79
N ALA A 561 9.38 -27.88 -6.88
CA ALA A 561 10.72 -28.44 -7.17
C ALA A 561 10.71 -29.92 -7.54
N ARG A 562 9.60 -30.65 -7.26
CA ARG A 562 9.45 -32.09 -7.60
C ARG A 562 9.00 -32.33 -9.03
N PHE A 563 8.56 -31.31 -9.74
CA PHE A 563 7.98 -31.42 -11.07
C PHE A 563 8.82 -30.68 -12.11
N ALA A 564 8.87 -31.22 -13.34
CA ALA A 564 9.50 -30.54 -14.46
C ALA A 564 8.71 -29.26 -14.81
N LYS A 565 9.42 -28.13 -14.91
CA LYS A 565 8.83 -26.81 -15.16
C LYS A 565 7.98 -26.75 -16.40
N GLY A 566 8.46 -27.37 -17.49
CA GLY A 566 7.72 -27.45 -18.76
C GLY A 566 6.38 -28.18 -18.65
N ARG A 567 6.32 -29.27 -17.87
CA ARG A 567 5.06 -29.99 -17.61
C ARG A 567 4.10 -29.16 -16.79
N MET A 568 4.60 -28.44 -15.78
CA MET A 568 3.77 -27.53 -14.99
C MET A 568 3.18 -26.42 -15.84
N ILE A 569 3.95 -25.84 -16.75
CA ILE A 569 3.50 -24.83 -17.70
C ILE A 569 2.38 -25.39 -18.58
N ILE A 570 2.57 -26.56 -19.19
CA ILE A 570 1.58 -27.19 -20.06
C ILE A 570 0.28 -27.49 -19.31
N VAL A 571 0.37 -28.15 -18.16
CA VAL A 571 -0.81 -28.47 -17.32
C VAL A 571 -1.48 -27.22 -16.85
N GLY A 572 -0.72 -26.25 -16.38
CA GLY A 572 -1.23 -24.96 -15.89
C GLY A 572 -2.07 -24.27 -16.96
N TYR A 573 -1.56 -24.07 -18.19
CA TYR A 573 -2.31 -23.43 -19.28
C TYR A 573 -3.53 -24.23 -19.71
N THR A 574 -3.42 -25.56 -19.78
CA THR A 574 -4.53 -26.41 -20.18
C THR A 574 -5.68 -26.34 -19.18
N VAL A 575 -5.38 -26.49 -17.90
CA VAL A 575 -6.38 -26.44 -16.84
C VAL A 575 -6.95 -25.03 -16.68
N PHE A 576 -6.08 -23.98 -16.75
CA PHE A 576 -6.51 -22.59 -16.72
C PHE A 576 -7.54 -22.28 -17.81
N GLY A 577 -7.26 -22.68 -19.07
CA GLY A 577 -8.18 -22.49 -20.18
C GLY A 577 -9.48 -23.27 -20.01
N LEU A 578 -9.41 -24.51 -19.51
CA LEU A 578 -10.60 -25.32 -19.23
C LEU A 578 -11.49 -24.68 -18.15
N LEU A 579 -10.88 -24.23 -17.06
CA LEU A 579 -11.62 -23.55 -15.97
C LEU A 579 -12.31 -22.29 -16.47
N LEU A 580 -11.70 -21.54 -17.39
CA LEU A 580 -12.29 -20.35 -17.97
C LEU A 580 -13.44 -20.65 -18.92
N VAL A 581 -13.37 -21.75 -19.68
CA VAL A 581 -14.53 -22.22 -20.47
C VAL A 581 -15.70 -22.58 -19.54
N LEU A 582 -15.44 -23.33 -18.47
CA LEU A 582 -16.46 -23.68 -17.47
C LEU A 582 -17.01 -22.45 -16.75
N PHE A 583 -16.15 -21.49 -16.41
CA PHE A 583 -16.51 -20.20 -15.84
C PHE A 583 -17.49 -19.43 -16.72
N ALA A 584 -17.15 -19.30 -18.03
CA ALA A 584 -17.96 -18.55 -18.98
C ALA A 584 -19.35 -19.18 -19.21
N LEU A 585 -19.44 -20.51 -19.18
CA LEU A 585 -20.68 -21.26 -19.42
C LEU A 585 -21.55 -21.43 -18.17
N SER A 586 -21.04 -21.04 -16.99
CA SER A 586 -21.75 -21.23 -15.73
C SER A 586 -22.67 -20.04 -15.40
N ASN A 587 -23.91 -20.34 -15.00
CA ASN A 587 -24.87 -19.39 -14.47
C ASN A 587 -25.08 -19.57 -12.95
N ASN A 588 -24.27 -20.40 -12.29
CA ASN A 588 -24.35 -20.64 -10.86
C ASN A 588 -23.25 -19.82 -10.16
N LEU A 589 -23.64 -18.87 -9.32
CA LEU A 589 -22.72 -17.96 -8.62
C LEU A 589 -21.69 -18.72 -7.78
N ASN A 590 -22.10 -19.71 -6.99
CA ASN A 590 -21.19 -20.46 -6.14
C ASN A 590 -20.15 -21.24 -6.95
N LEU A 591 -20.58 -21.80 -8.10
CA LEU A 591 -19.65 -22.48 -9.01
C LEU A 591 -18.66 -21.50 -9.64
N VAL A 592 -19.13 -20.33 -10.09
CA VAL A 592 -18.26 -19.28 -10.65
C VAL A 592 -17.23 -18.80 -9.63
N LEU A 593 -17.65 -18.58 -8.38
CA LEU A 593 -16.70 -18.20 -7.31
C LEU A 593 -15.68 -19.31 -7.03
N GLY A 594 -16.10 -20.57 -7.00
CA GLY A 594 -15.17 -21.69 -6.86
C GLY A 594 -14.21 -21.83 -8.04
N LEU A 595 -14.72 -21.66 -9.28
CA LEU A 595 -13.88 -21.65 -10.48
C LEU A 595 -12.89 -20.49 -10.49
N SER A 596 -13.26 -19.31 -9.97
CA SER A 596 -12.36 -18.15 -9.84
C SER A 596 -11.13 -18.46 -8.96
N VAL A 597 -11.34 -19.17 -7.85
CA VAL A 597 -10.22 -19.67 -7.02
C VAL A 597 -9.34 -20.63 -7.84
N GLY A 598 -9.94 -21.58 -8.58
CA GLY A 598 -9.21 -22.49 -9.45
C GLY A 598 -8.41 -21.78 -10.54
N VAL A 599 -8.98 -20.74 -11.16
CA VAL A 599 -8.31 -19.85 -12.13
C VAL A 599 -7.07 -19.21 -11.51
N GLY A 600 -7.19 -18.65 -10.29
CA GLY A 600 -6.04 -18.08 -9.58
C GLY A 600 -4.95 -19.11 -9.25
N VAL A 601 -5.32 -20.31 -8.77
CA VAL A 601 -4.36 -21.40 -8.48
C VAL A 601 -3.60 -21.76 -9.75
N THR A 602 -4.31 -22.03 -10.85
CA THR A 602 -3.71 -22.46 -12.12
C THR A 602 -2.87 -21.37 -12.76
N ASN A 603 -3.22 -20.09 -12.57
CA ASN A 603 -2.39 -18.97 -13.00
C ASN A 603 -0.98 -19.06 -12.39
N MET A 604 -0.84 -19.35 -11.09
CA MET A 604 0.47 -19.50 -10.45
C MET A 604 1.20 -20.77 -10.90
N ILE A 605 0.47 -21.86 -11.21
CA ILE A 605 1.07 -23.11 -11.68
C ILE A 605 1.85 -22.94 -12.98
N PHE A 606 1.45 -22.04 -13.87
CA PHE A 606 2.24 -21.77 -15.08
C PHE A 606 3.14 -20.53 -14.95
N LEU A 607 2.72 -19.49 -14.21
CA LEU A 607 3.44 -18.23 -14.15
C LEU A 607 4.80 -18.38 -13.48
N ILE A 608 4.84 -19.01 -12.30
CA ILE A 608 6.09 -19.16 -11.51
C ILE A 608 7.13 -20.01 -12.27
N PRO A 609 6.81 -21.23 -12.77
CA PRO A 609 7.78 -22.01 -13.55
C PRO A 609 8.22 -21.32 -14.84
N SER A 610 7.30 -20.60 -15.52
CA SER A 610 7.62 -19.83 -16.73
C SER A 610 8.67 -18.73 -16.44
N GLN A 611 8.51 -17.99 -15.34
CA GLN A 611 9.48 -16.97 -14.94
C GLN A 611 10.82 -17.60 -14.50
N THR A 612 10.77 -18.67 -13.73
CA THR A 612 11.97 -19.38 -13.27
C THR A 612 12.79 -19.91 -14.45
N LEU A 613 12.13 -20.59 -15.40
CA LEU A 613 12.78 -21.10 -16.61
C LEU A 613 13.47 -20.00 -17.42
N PHE A 614 12.83 -18.83 -17.45
CA PHE A 614 13.34 -17.66 -18.15
C PHE A 614 14.61 -17.12 -17.46
N GLN A 615 14.59 -16.99 -16.13
CA GLN A 615 15.73 -16.52 -15.33
C GLN A 615 16.94 -17.47 -15.41
N GLU A 616 16.69 -18.79 -15.40
CA GLU A 616 17.76 -19.79 -15.44
C GLU A 616 18.48 -19.85 -16.79
N ARG A 617 17.76 -19.59 -17.89
CA ARG A 617 18.31 -19.74 -19.26
C ARG A 617 18.79 -18.43 -19.88
N THR A 618 18.53 -17.29 -19.25
CA THR A 618 18.98 -15.99 -19.79
C THR A 618 20.30 -15.60 -19.16
N PRO A 619 21.36 -15.36 -19.95
CA PRO A 619 22.64 -14.88 -19.44
C PRO A 619 22.50 -13.53 -18.69
N PRO A 620 23.21 -13.32 -17.57
CA PRO A 620 23.12 -12.10 -16.77
C PRO A 620 23.29 -10.80 -17.58
N GLY A 621 24.25 -10.74 -18.49
CA GLY A 621 24.53 -9.58 -19.34
C GLY A 621 23.44 -9.24 -20.39
N LEU A 622 22.51 -10.16 -20.66
CA LEU A 622 21.38 -9.96 -21.58
C LEU A 622 20.03 -9.89 -20.87
N MET A 623 20.00 -10.14 -19.54
CA MET A 623 18.77 -10.27 -18.77
C MET A 623 17.84 -9.06 -18.98
N GLY A 624 18.32 -7.83 -18.83
CA GLY A 624 17.52 -6.64 -18.99
C GLY A 624 16.89 -6.49 -20.37
N ARG A 625 17.66 -6.72 -21.44
CA ARG A 625 17.22 -6.62 -22.85
C ARG A 625 16.18 -7.67 -23.20
N VAL A 626 16.39 -8.91 -22.75
CA VAL A 626 15.51 -10.05 -23.05
C VAL A 626 14.22 -9.97 -22.24
N VAL A 627 14.31 -9.62 -20.95
CA VAL A 627 13.13 -9.39 -20.08
C VAL A 627 12.33 -8.21 -20.60
N GLY A 628 12.98 -7.11 -20.99
CA GLY A 628 12.31 -5.93 -21.55
C GLY A 628 11.53 -6.25 -22.82
N PHE A 629 12.13 -7.01 -23.75
CA PHE A 629 11.45 -7.47 -24.97
C PHE A 629 10.24 -8.37 -24.64
N ARG A 630 10.45 -9.37 -23.77
CA ARG A 630 9.38 -10.27 -23.32
C ARG A 630 8.23 -9.49 -22.68
N PHE A 631 8.54 -8.56 -21.78
CA PHE A 631 7.55 -7.71 -21.13
C PHE A 631 6.72 -6.93 -22.15
N SER A 632 7.37 -6.28 -23.13
CA SER A 632 6.68 -5.53 -24.17
C SER A 632 5.76 -6.40 -25.01
N LEU A 633 6.19 -7.62 -25.36
CA LEU A 633 5.38 -8.55 -26.15
C LEU A 633 4.19 -9.07 -25.35
N VAL A 634 4.41 -9.50 -24.12
CA VAL A 634 3.40 -10.12 -23.25
C VAL A 634 2.36 -9.10 -22.79
N PHE A 635 2.79 -7.91 -22.33
CA PHE A 635 1.87 -6.84 -21.93
C PHE A 635 1.21 -6.14 -23.13
N GLY A 636 1.92 -6.05 -24.27
CA GLY A 636 1.34 -5.58 -25.53
C GLY A 636 0.21 -6.49 -26.01
N ALA A 637 0.41 -7.81 -25.93
CA ALA A 637 -0.64 -8.79 -26.21
C ALA A 637 -1.84 -8.64 -25.27
N MET A 638 -1.60 -8.47 -23.98
CA MET A 638 -2.66 -8.24 -22.98
C MET A 638 -3.48 -6.99 -23.31
N THR A 639 -2.81 -5.86 -23.56
CA THR A 639 -3.47 -4.58 -23.86
C THR A 639 -4.29 -4.66 -25.15
N LEU A 640 -3.73 -5.29 -26.19
CA LEU A 640 -4.45 -5.53 -27.44
C LEU A 640 -5.69 -6.41 -27.24
N ALA A 641 -5.56 -7.45 -26.43
CA ALA A 641 -6.66 -8.37 -26.13
C ALA A 641 -7.81 -7.69 -25.38
N MET A 642 -7.52 -6.74 -24.50
CA MET A 642 -8.57 -5.94 -23.84
C MET A 642 -9.42 -5.20 -24.87
N ALA A 643 -8.80 -4.51 -25.85
CA ALA A 643 -9.52 -3.78 -26.88
C ALA A 643 -10.29 -4.72 -27.82
N VAL A 644 -9.63 -5.77 -28.32
CA VAL A 644 -10.23 -6.76 -29.22
C VAL A 644 -11.34 -7.53 -28.52
N GLY A 645 -11.12 -7.96 -27.28
CA GLY A 645 -12.10 -8.66 -26.46
C GLY A 645 -13.35 -7.81 -26.18
N GLY A 646 -13.16 -6.53 -25.87
CA GLY A 646 -14.28 -5.58 -25.72
C GLY A 646 -15.10 -5.44 -27.00
N LEU A 647 -14.43 -5.28 -28.17
CA LEU A 647 -15.09 -5.19 -29.45
C LEU A 647 -15.84 -6.49 -29.81
N LEU A 648 -15.21 -7.64 -29.62
CA LEU A 648 -15.84 -8.93 -29.87
C LEU A 648 -17.05 -9.18 -28.95
N ALA A 649 -16.96 -8.75 -27.68
CA ALA A 649 -18.05 -8.91 -26.72
C ALA A 649 -19.33 -8.13 -27.12
N GLU A 650 -19.19 -7.02 -27.83
CA GLU A 650 -20.34 -6.28 -28.43
C GLU A 650 -21.05 -7.10 -29.52
N VAL A 651 -20.30 -7.91 -30.27
CA VAL A 651 -20.83 -8.61 -31.44
C VAL A 651 -21.35 -10.01 -31.08
N VAL A 652 -20.55 -10.79 -30.33
CA VAL A 652 -20.86 -12.21 -30.07
C VAL A 652 -21.24 -12.48 -28.60
N GLY A 653 -21.19 -11.47 -27.76
CA GLY A 653 -21.50 -11.57 -26.33
C GLY A 653 -20.29 -11.93 -25.46
N VAL A 654 -20.33 -11.46 -24.20
CA VAL A 654 -19.21 -11.56 -23.25
C VAL A 654 -18.86 -13.01 -22.92
N THR A 655 -19.86 -13.86 -22.69
CA THR A 655 -19.65 -15.28 -22.34
C THR A 655 -18.98 -16.06 -23.47
N ALA A 656 -19.40 -15.80 -24.72
CA ALA A 656 -18.80 -16.44 -25.91
C ALA A 656 -17.32 -16.03 -26.09
N VAL A 657 -16.97 -14.76 -25.84
CA VAL A 657 -15.59 -14.29 -25.94
C VAL A 657 -14.73 -14.92 -24.86
N ILE A 658 -15.16 -14.95 -23.59
CA ILE A 658 -14.40 -15.59 -22.50
C ILE A 658 -14.23 -17.09 -22.78
N ALA A 659 -15.27 -17.79 -23.24
CA ALA A 659 -15.20 -19.20 -23.59
C ALA A 659 -14.26 -19.46 -24.77
N LEU A 660 -14.32 -18.65 -25.84
CA LEU A 660 -13.46 -18.77 -27.02
C LEU A 660 -11.98 -18.63 -26.64
N PHE A 661 -11.62 -17.58 -25.93
CA PHE A 661 -10.23 -17.34 -25.55
C PHE A 661 -9.75 -18.30 -24.45
N GLY A 662 -10.64 -18.76 -23.56
CA GLY A 662 -10.37 -19.88 -22.65
C GLY A 662 -10.04 -21.17 -23.43
N PHE A 663 -10.81 -21.47 -24.46
CA PHE A 663 -10.55 -22.61 -25.34
C PHE A 663 -9.23 -22.48 -26.12
N VAL A 664 -8.94 -21.29 -26.65
CA VAL A 664 -7.64 -21.02 -27.33
C VAL A 664 -6.49 -21.21 -26.35
N THR A 665 -6.61 -20.78 -25.11
CA THR A 665 -5.58 -20.96 -24.07
C THR A 665 -5.39 -22.46 -23.73
N MET A 666 -6.49 -23.19 -23.61
CA MET A 666 -6.45 -24.64 -23.39
C MET A 666 -5.73 -25.36 -24.52
N VAL A 667 -6.06 -25.05 -25.77
CA VAL A 667 -5.42 -25.63 -26.95
C VAL A 667 -3.94 -25.26 -27.03
N ALA A 668 -3.57 -24.01 -26.71
CA ALA A 668 -2.17 -23.58 -26.65
C ALA A 668 -1.38 -24.33 -25.57
N GLY A 669 -2.01 -24.62 -24.42
CA GLY A 669 -1.44 -25.49 -23.39
C GLY A 669 -1.19 -26.91 -23.92
N LEU A 670 -2.19 -27.52 -24.50
CA LEU A 670 -2.09 -28.88 -25.10
C LEU A 670 -1.06 -28.93 -26.23
N ALA A 671 -0.98 -27.90 -27.07
CA ALA A 671 0.03 -27.81 -28.14
C ALA A 671 1.46 -27.80 -27.58
N GLY A 672 1.67 -27.36 -26.35
CA GLY A 672 2.96 -27.44 -25.64
C GLY A 672 3.48 -28.86 -25.48
N VAL A 673 2.61 -29.89 -25.48
CA VAL A 673 3.01 -31.32 -25.46
C VAL A 673 3.74 -31.69 -26.72
N LEU A 674 3.38 -31.09 -27.86
CA LEU A 674 3.97 -31.33 -29.18
C LEU A 674 5.32 -30.63 -29.36
N VAL A 675 5.70 -29.74 -28.44
CA VAL A 675 6.97 -28.99 -28.47
C VAL A 675 7.94 -29.63 -27.49
N PRO A 676 8.87 -30.51 -27.90
CA PRO A 676 9.79 -31.21 -27.02
C PRO A 676 10.60 -30.23 -26.15
N ALA A 677 10.98 -29.10 -26.74
CA ALA A 677 11.73 -28.06 -26.06
C ALA A 677 11.03 -27.48 -24.80
N VAL A 678 9.69 -27.48 -24.77
CA VAL A 678 8.91 -27.04 -23.61
C VAL A 678 8.60 -28.21 -22.67
N ARG A 679 8.25 -29.37 -23.24
CA ARG A 679 7.86 -30.56 -22.46
C ARG A 679 8.99 -31.09 -21.60
N ASP A 680 10.22 -31.05 -22.10
CA ASP A 680 11.40 -31.65 -21.46
C ASP A 680 12.23 -30.59 -20.65
N ALA A 681 11.74 -29.36 -20.56
CA ALA A 681 12.38 -28.26 -19.87
C ALA A 681 12.18 -28.26 -18.31
#